data_f3bf6189389a584c5b9fef1335b2772f
#
_entry.id   f3bf6189389a584c5b9fef1335b2772f
#
_cell.length_a   1.000
_cell.length_b   1.000
_cell.length_c   1.000
_cell.angle_alpha   90.00
_cell.angle_beta   90.00
_cell.angle_gamma   90.00
#
_symmetry.space_group_name_H-M   'P 1'
#
loop_
_entity.id
_entity.type
_entity.pdbx_description
1 polymer ?
#
loop_
_entity_poly.entity_id
_entity_poly.type
_entity_poly.pdbx_seq_one_letter_code
_entity_poly.pdbx_strand_id
1 'polypeptide(L)'
;MTAVVPEPDRASLAEANRAIDLVSADPRLALALAVGLLDGHGLAAEERAVAERAAALAEIELGQISGARARFERARDRALADGLYDRVAEIQIGLAIVLLDCEEPEAAMAEIDSALGHALDVATIGKVQSQRATILMRLGRYGEALEQAAVALATCRSAGLLGPVARLLSNRGIVHAYLGDYGEAESELGEALELLRREGSDLGAANVVHNLGFVAARRGDVPSALARFDEAFAEYLRLDIPSHAAFTDRCEVLLSARLLPEARVAADAAVVGLERTGRAADLAEARLMLAEVALAGGDNDTAATQAGQAAEALERQGRSGWAALARFAAARARWARAPESPDRAAVVLEAEELAVELAAAGWRVQAMEARITAARTAIEAGDHVRAQVLLAAAEPEKAARGGPSFDERIRGWYAVALGRLAAGERSGALQALQAGLRIAEEHQATLGATELRARSALRAADLAELGLRLCLEDGVAADVLEWSERWRARSLRPPEVLPPPDELLAERLSQLRHTVAALELSVQAGESATPEVADLVRRRHQLETAIRHRSLQAGRQRRSPRIVPSLVELQAHLSGSASAAVVELVAIGGQLHAVVCTDRSCVVRELAPVGELERWRAALGFGLRRLVAGRSSPASLSAAAELVVRAAQAADDLLLGPIEGDLDAAFTQRRPELVIVPTGSLHSLPWGLLPRLAGRPVSIAPSAAAFLDRSKAAVRGGPTVLVAAPGVPSALAEVEGIARLYRGAVTLAGRAATAVAVAGVMSGAGTAHIVAHGTFRTDNPLFSALEVADGPLTVYELEEMGDPPELLVLSSCDTGRSDVRPGDELMGTAATMLSLGSRAIVASVVPMADAGAPAVMMAFHERLLAGHPPATALCLVQSEYRLGAVPAAELAGRSAPAQRALAAAGLICLGAGGLPPDPPRRPSEVPAEARMRGARVAAKMTK
;
A
#
# COMPACT_ATOMS: atom_id res chain seq x y z
N MET A 1 -68.18 47.54 4.66
CA MET A 1 -67.36 46.81 3.67
C MET A 1 -66.02 46.40 4.30
N THR A 2 -66.01 45.23 4.86
CA THR A 2 -64.82 44.60 5.38
C THR A 2 -64.02 44.08 4.20
N ALA A 3 -62.80 44.60 3.99
CA ALA A 3 -61.90 44.11 2.96
C ALA A 3 -61.53 42.69 3.31
N VAL A 4 -61.91 41.72 2.51
CA VAL A 4 -61.38 40.34 2.54
C VAL A 4 -59.88 40.39 2.14
N VAL A 5 -59.01 40.10 3.09
CA VAL A 5 -57.61 39.84 2.80
C VAL A 5 -57.55 38.54 1.99
N PRO A 6 -56.98 38.51 0.79
CA PRO A 6 -56.89 37.28 0.03
C PRO A 6 -56.04 36.26 0.81
N GLU A 7 -56.49 35.01 0.90
CA GLU A 7 -55.70 33.91 1.41
C GLU A 7 -54.40 33.83 0.58
N PRO A 8 -53.23 33.61 1.23
CA PRO A 8 -51.95 33.47 0.52
C PRO A 8 -52.08 32.33 -0.48
N ASP A 9 -51.57 32.55 -1.70
CA ASP A 9 -51.63 31.60 -2.79
C ASP A 9 -50.78 30.37 -2.42
N ARG A 10 -51.39 29.30 -1.87
CA ARG A 10 -50.72 28.10 -1.42
C ARG A 10 -49.84 27.45 -2.51
N ALA A 11 -50.07 27.81 -3.78
CA ALA A 11 -49.30 27.33 -4.92
C ALA A 11 -47.89 27.93 -4.96
N SER A 12 -47.73 29.25 -4.66
CA SER A 12 -46.43 29.93 -4.75
C SER A 12 -45.49 29.58 -3.58
N LEU A 13 -46.02 29.35 -2.37
CA LEU A 13 -45.23 28.85 -1.23
C LEU A 13 -44.75 27.41 -1.48
N ALA A 14 -45.62 26.57 -2.07
CA ALA A 14 -45.22 25.21 -2.44
C ALA A 14 -44.13 25.20 -3.52
N GLU A 15 -44.20 26.08 -4.51
CA GLU A 15 -43.12 26.24 -5.52
C GLU A 15 -41.82 26.78 -4.93
N ALA A 16 -41.87 27.74 -4.02
CA ALA A 16 -40.69 28.25 -3.32
C ALA A 16 -39.98 27.16 -2.48
N ASN A 17 -40.76 26.33 -1.77
CA ASN A 17 -40.21 25.16 -1.05
C ASN A 17 -39.64 24.11 -2.01
N ARG A 18 -40.31 23.84 -3.15
CA ARG A 18 -39.78 22.97 -4.20
C ARG A 18 -38.44 23.46 -4.74
N ALA A 19 -38.26 24.78 -4.85
CA ALA A 19 -36.95 25.33 -5.25
C ALA A 19 -35.86 25.01 -4.21
N ILE A 20 -36.17 25.03 -2.90
CA ILE A 20 -35.24 24.60 -1.82
C ILE A 20 -34.90 23.11 -1.96
N ASP A 21 -35.90 22.26 -2.20
CA ASP A 21 -35.72 20.83 -2.33
C ASP A 21 -34.84 20.45 -3.53
N LEU A 22 -34.87 21.29 -4.59
CA LEU A 22 -34.06 21.10 -5.80
C LEU A 22 -32.62 21.61 -5.69
N VAL A 23 -32.27 22.41 -4.70
CA VAL A 23 -30.93 23.05 -4.58
C VAL A 23 -29.80 22.02 -4.72
N SER A 24 -29.91 20.91 -4.05
CA SER A 24 -28.85 19.87 -4.06
C SER A 24 -28.88 18.98 -5.30
N ALA A 25 -30.06 18.84 -5.97
CA ALA A 25 -30.23 17.96 -7.12
C ALA A 25 -29.97 18.68 -8.47
N ASP A 26 -30.51 19.89 -8.60
CA ASP A 26 -30.33 20.74 -9.78
C ASP A 26 -30.31 22.22 -9.38
N PRO A 27 -29.15 22.75 -8.95
CA PRO A 27 -29.03 24.11 -8.45
C PRO A 27 -29.37 25.17 -9.54
N ARG A 28 -29.17 24.85 -10.83
CA ARG A 28 -29.53 25.74 -11.92
C ARG A 28 -31.06 25.87 -12.07
N LEU A 29 -31.76 24.73 -11.98
CA LEU A 29 -33.23 24.73 -12.01
C LEU A 29 -33.81 25.36 -10.74
N ALA A 30 -33.23 25.08 -9.57
CA ALA A 30 -33.59 25.71 -8.31
C ALA A 30 -33.47 27.23 -8.38
N LEU A 31 -32.34 27.74 -8.88
CA LEU A 31 -32.12 29.19 -9.07
C LEU A 31 -33.12 29.79 -10.05
N ALA A 32 -33.33 29.13 -11.19
CA ALA A 32 -34.29 29.60 -12.19
C ALA A 32 -35.75 29.68 -11.67
N LEU A 33 -36.18 28.66 -10.92
CA LEU A 33 -37.49 28.63 -10.28
C LEU A 33 -37.62 29.74 -9.22
N ALA A 34 -36.65 29.88 -8.34
CA ALA A 34 -36.67 30.89 -7.28
C ALA A 34 -36.63 32.30 -7.85
N VAL A 35 -35.79 32.61 -8.82
CA VAL A 35 -35.73 33.91 -9.48
C VAL A 35 -37.03 34.19 -10.26
N GLY A 36 -37.54 33.18 -10.98
CA GLY A 36 -38.82 33.31 -11.68
C GLY A 36 -39.99 33.67 -10.78
N LEU A 37 -40.02 33.13 -9.55
CA LEU A 37 -41.00 33.54 -8.55
C LEU A 37 -40.75 34.97 -8.06
N LEU A 38 -39.50 35.38 -7.84
CA LEU A 38 -39.11 36.69 -7.36
C LEU A 38 -39.40 37.83 -8.36
N ASP A 39 -39.35 37.51 -9.67
CA ASP A 39 -39.69 38.44 -10.77
C ASP A 39 -41.23 38.58 -10.95
N GLY A 40 -42.02 37.66 -10.38
CA GLY A 40 -43.46 37.69 -10.44
C GLY A 40 -44.06 38.81 -9.54
N HIS A 41 -45.26 39.30 -9.87
CA HIS A 41 -45.94 40.33 -9.13
C HIS A 41 -46.85 39.71 -8.08
N GLY A 42 -46.80 40.20 -6.79
CA GLY A 42 -47.78 39.88 -5.79
C GLY A 42 -47.41 38.80 -4.78
N LEU A 43 -46.11 38.40 -4.68
CA LEU A 43 -45.62 37.47 -3.68
C LEU A 43 -45.88 38.01 -2.25
N ALA A 44 -46.42 37.13 -1.38
CA ALA A 44 -46.48 37.40 0.04
C ALA A 44 -45.05 37.48 0.64
N ALA A 45 -44.92 38.17 1.80
CA ALA A 45 -43.62 38.37 2.43
C ALA A 45 -42.92 37.03 2.75
N GLU A 46 -43.68 36.04 3.21
CA GLU A 46 -43.18 34.70 3.54
C GLU A 46 -42.68 33.93 2.30
N GLU A 47 -43.45 33.93 1.22
CA GLU A 47 -43.08 33.29 -0.06
C GLU A 47 -41.77 33.86 -0.63
N ARG A 48 -41.67 35.21 -0.54
CA ARG A 48 -40.47 35.92 -0.97
C ARG A 48 -39.26 35.53 -0.13
N ALA A 49 -39.38 35.45 1.20
CA ALA A 49 -38.29 35.03 2.06
C ALA A 49 -37.80 33.63 1.74
N VAL A 50 -38.72 32.69 1.47
CA VAL A 50 -38.35 31.30 1.07
C VAL A 50 -37.69 31.27 -0.31
N ALA A 51 -38.23 32.04 -1.30
CA ALA A 51 -37.66 32.09 -2.65
C ALA A 51 -36.26 32.75 -2.66
N GLU A 52 -36.03 33.84 -1.92
CA GLU A 52 -34.70 34.45 -1.77
C GLU A 52 -33.71 33.50 -1.12
N ARG A 53 -34.13 32.77 -0.11
CA ARG A 53 -33.31 31.73 0.52
C ARG A 53 -32.95 30.60 -0.45
N ALA A 54 -33.95 30.13 -1.22
CA ALA A 54 -33.69 29.09 -2.24
C ALA A 54 -32.69 29.56 -3.31
N ALA A 55 -32.86 30.79 -3.80
CA ALA A 55 -31.93 31.37 -4.77
C ALA A 55 -30.51 31.51 -4.22
N ALA A 56 -30.37 31.99 -2.97
CA ALA A 56 -29.06 32.13 -2.34
C ALA A 56 -28.36 30.79 -2.10
N LEU A 57 -29.11 29.78 -1.67
CA LEU A 57 -28.56 28.41 -1.54
C LEU A 57 -28.11 27.84 -2.87
N ALA A 58 -28.88 28.03 -3.93
CA ALA A 58 -28.52 27.61 -5.28
C ALA A 58 -27.26 28.36 -5.82
N GLU A 59 -27.13 29.65 -5.51
CA GLU A 59 -25.93 30.44 -5.84
C GLU A 59 -24.67 29.88 -5.14
N ILE A 60 -24.77 29.37 -3.89
CA ILE A 60 -23.67 28.68 -3.21
C ILE A 60 -23.23 27.47 -4.00
N GLU A 61 -24.16 26.58 -4.37
CA GLU A 61 -23.85 25.35 -5.09
C GLU A 61 -23.25 25.64 -6.49
N LEU A 62 -23.59 26.79 -7.07
CA LEU A 62 -23.01 27.26 -8.35
C LEU A 62 -21.69 28.03 -8.19
N GLY A 63 -21.15 28.14 -6.98
CA GLY A 63 -19.89 28.84 -6.71
C GLY A 63 -19.99 30.37 -6.71
N GLN A 64 -21.20 30.94 -6.69
CA GLN A 64 -21.44 32.39 -6.74
C GLN A 64 -21.52 32.98 -5.32
N ILE A 65 -20.48 32.75 -4.50
CA ILE A 65 -20.47 33.03 -3.06
C ILE A 65 -20.78 34.46 -2.72
N SER A 66 -20.17 35.44 -3.42
CA SER A 66 -20.41 36.87 -3.18
C SER A 66 -21.86 37.28 -3.51
N GLY A 67 -22.48 36.69 -4.53
CA GLY A 67 -23.88 36.89 -4.90
C GLY A 67 -24.81 36.33 -3.82
N ALA A 68 -24.57 35.11 -3.37
CA ALA A 68 -25.31 34.46 -2.29
C ALA A 68 -25.26 35.26 -0.99
N ARG A 69 -24.09 35.77 -0.59
CA ARG A 69 -23.94 36.62 0.59
C ARG A 69 -24.85 37.85 0.51
N ALA A 70 -24.69 38.60 -0.55
CA ALA A 70 -25.50 39.84 -0.71
C ALA A 70 -27.01 39.56 -0.76
N ARG A 71 -27.42 38.41 -1.30
CA ARG A 71 -28.83 38.01 -1.33
C ARG A 71 -29.32 37.62 0.06
N PHE A 72 -28.57 36.82 0.82
CA PHE A 72 -28.93 36.46 2.19
C PHE A 72 -29.04 37.71 3.10
N GLU A 73 -28.10 38.64 3.03
CA GLU A 73 -28.12 39.87 3.81
C GLU A 73 -29.39 40.69 3.50
N ARG A 74 -29.73 40.91 2.23
CA ARG A 74 -30.96 41.60 1.85
C ARG A 74 -32.23 40.85 2.25
N ALA A 75 -32.23 39.51 2.08
CA ALA A 75 -33.39 38.69 2.46
C ALA A 75 -33.61 38.71 3.97
N ARG A 76 -32.55 38.64 4.80
CA ARG A 76 -32.59 38.75 6.26
C ARG A 76 -33.17 40.06 6.68
N ASP A 77 -32.64 41.18 6.16
CA ASP A 77 -33.08 42.55 6.57
C ASP A 77 -34.54 42.79 6.20
N ARG A 78 -34.97 42.27 5.04
CA ARG A 78 -36.38 42.38 4.61
C ARG A 78 -37.31 41.52 5.46
N ALA A 79 -36.94 40.23 5.69
CA ALA A 79 -37.75 39.34 6.52
C ALA A 79 -37.87 39.84 7.96
N LEU A 80 -36.82 40.50 8.48
CA LEU A 80 -36.87 41.17 9.79
C LEU A 80 -37.83 42.36 9.82
N ALA A 81 -37.83 43.17 8.78
CA ALA A 81 -38.76 44.29 8.64
C ALA A 81 -40.23 43.82 8.52
N ASP A 82 -40.46 42.66 7.93
CA ASP A 82 -41.77 42.03 7.77
C ASP A 82 -42.19 41.22 9.03
N GLY A 83 -41.33 41.13 10.09
CA GLY A 83 -41.63 40.44 11.36
C GLY A 83 -41.65 38.91 11.23
N LEU A 84 -40.97 38.32 10.21
CA LEU A 84 -40.96 36.90 9.93
C LEU A 84 -39.76 36.22 10.64
N TYR A 85 -39.77 36.21 11.96
CA TYR A 85 -38.60 35.86 12.82
C TYR A 85 -38.06 34.43 12.55
N ASP A 86 -38.89 33.40 12.38
CA ASP A 86 -38.43 32.06 12.06
C ASP A 86 -37.77 32.01 10.66
N ARG A 87 -38.26 32.78 9.67
CA ARG A 87 -37.66 32.93 8.36
C ARG A 87 -36.34 33.69 8.43
N VAL A 88 -36.24 34.71 9.30
CA VAL A 88 -34.96 35.37 9.59
C VAL A 88 -33.93 34.34 10.08
N ALA A 89 -34.30 33.52 11.05
CA ALA A 89 -33.40 32.50 11.59
C ALA A 89 -32.96 31.47 10.51
N GLU A 90 -33.89 31.02 9.65
CA GLU A 90 -33.55 30.12 8.55
C GLU A 90 -32.61 30.76 7.49
N ILE A 91 -32.79 32.07 7.20
CA ILE A 91 -31.89 32.80 6.30
C ILE A 91 -30.50 32.96 6.93
N GLN A 92 -30.44 33.28 8.25
CA GLN A 92 -29.19 33.42 8.99
C GLN A 92 -28.38 32.11 9.06
N ILE A 93 -29.06 30.95 9.09
CA ILE A 93 -28.38 29.65 8.93
C ILE A 93 -27.58 29.60 7.63
N GLY A 94 -28.19 30.01 6.51
CA GLY A 94 -27.51 30.05 5.21
C GLY A 94 -26.41 31.08 5.14
N LEU A 95 -26.66 32.29 5.71
CA LEU A 95 -25.66 33.35 5.76
C LEU A 95 -24.41 32.93 6.56
N ALA A 96 -24.59 32.25 7.69
CA ALA A 96 -23.48 31.76 8.50
C ALA A 96 -22.60 30.76 7.74
N ILE A 97 -23.16 29.92 6.87
CA ILE A 97 -22.38 29.02 5.99
C ILE A 97 -21.54 29.84 5.03
N VAL A 98 -22.15 30.84 4.36
CA VAL A 98 -21.43 31.69 3.42
C VAL A 98 -20.30 32.49 4.10
N LEU A 99 -20.52 32.98 5.30
CA LEU A 99 -19.49 33.69 6.06
C LEU A 99 -18.29 32.78 6.39
N LEU A 100 -18.52 31.52 6.69
CA LEU A 100 -17.42 30.53 6.84
C LEU A 100 -16.62 30.34 5.55
N ASP A 101 -17.32 30.25 4.41
CA ASP A 101 -16.65 30.13 3.11
C ASP A 101 -15.95 31.43 2.66
N CYS A 102 -16.35 32.58 3.25
CA CYS A 102 -15.64 33.86 3.12
C CYS A 102 -14.49 34.06 4.11
N GLU A 103 -14.13 33.05 4.88
CA GLU A 103 -13.09 33.08 5.93
C GLU A 103 -13.39 34.09 7.07
N GLU A 104 -14.67 34.25 7.43
CA GLU A 104 -15.20 35.18 8.49
C GLU A 104 -15.85 34.36 9.64
N PRO A 105 -15.10 33.55 10.42
CA PRO A 105 -15.66 32.61 11.40
C PRO A 105 -16.34 33.30 12.58
N GLU A 106 -15.82 34.43 13.03
CA GLU A 106 -16.45 35.21 14.11
C GLU A 106 -17.79 35.79 13.67
N ALA A 107 -17.89 36.31 12.46
CA ALA A 107 -19.13 36.80 11.88
C ALA A 107 -20.14 35.64 11.68
N ALA A 108 -19.69 34.47 11.24
CA ALA A 108 -20.54 33.28 11.13
C ALA A 108 -21.12 32.84 12.48
N MET A 109 -20.31 32.84 13.55
CA MET A 109 -20.77 32.52 14.90
C MET A 109 -21.73 33.57 15.44
N ALA A 110 -21.45 34.86 15.22
CA ALA A 110 -22.36 35.95 15.65
C ALA A 110 -23.71 35.86 14.92
N GLU A 111 -23.71 35.52 13.63
CA GLU A 111 -24.94 35.38 12.84
C GLU A 111 -25.79 34.18 13.31
N ILE A 112 -25.16 33.03 13.63
CA ILE A 112 -25.89 31.86 14.13
C ILE A 112 -26.40 32.06 15.59
N ASP A 113 -25.65 32.76 16.42
CA ASP A 113 -26.10 33.14 17.78
C ASP A 113 -27.28 34.14 17.72
N SER A 114 -27.26 35.08 16.75
CA SER A 114 -28.38 35.97 16.47
C SER A 114 -29.61 35.19 15.95
N ALA A 115 -29.43 34.20 15.11
CA ALA A 115 -30.50 33.32 14.60
C ALA A 115 -31.23 32.59 15.75
N LEU A 116 -30.47 32.15 16.78
CA LEU A 116 -31.07 31.52 17.94
C LEU A 116 -32.00 32.49 18.73
N GLY A 117 -31.67 33.76 18.73
CA GLY A 117 -32.51 34.81 19.34
C GLY A 117 -33.78 35.15 18.57
N HIS A 118 -33.80 34.87 17.25
CA HIS A 118 -34.96 35.08 16.38
C HIS A 118 -35.91 33.88 16.30
N ALA A 119 -35.39 32.65 16.45
CA ALA A 119 -36.15 31.41 16.31
C ALA A 119 -37.21 31.28 17.43
N LEU A 120 -38.46 31.13 17.07
CA LEU A 120 -39.62 31.06 17.99
C LEU A 120 -40.18 29.64 18.05
N ASP A 121 -40.20 28.96 16.94
CA ASP A 121 -40.74 27.61 16.84
C ASP A 121 -39.67 26.58 17.17
N VAL A 122 -40.06 25.50 17.87
CA VAL A 122 -39.17 24.46 18.35
C VAL A 122 -38.39 23.77 17.19
N ALA A 123 -39.03 23.62 16.03
CA ALA A 123 -38.38 23.02 14.85
C ALA A 123 -37.28 23.97 14.31
N THR A 124 -37.52 25.27 14.26
CA THR A 124 -36.54 26.28 13.83
C THR A 124 -35.41 26.40 14.85
N ILE A 125 -35.69 26.39 16.15
CA ILE A 125 -34.68 26.34 17.21
C ILE A 125 -33.78 25.12 17.01
N GLY A 126 -34.33 23.94 16.78
CA GLY A 126 -33.58 22.72 16.53
C GLY A 126 -32.68 22.80 15.31
N LYS A 127 -33.14 23.41 14.21
CA LYS A 127 -32.33 23.65 12.99
C LYS A 127 -31.15 24.59 13.27
N VAL A 128 -31.37 25.70 13.99
CA VAL A 128 -30.33 26.67 14.34
C VAL A 128 -29.28 26.01 15.25
N GLN A 129 -29.70 25.29 16.29
CA GLN A 129 -28.82 24.57 17.20
C GLN A 129 -27.99 23.49 16.44
N SER A 130 -28.62 22.77 15.51
CA SER A 130 -27.94 21.82 14.66
C SER A 130 -26.86 22.48 13.79
N GLN A 131 -27.16 23.63 13.21
CA GLN A 131 -26.20 24.38 12.41
C GLN A 131 -25.06 24.93 13.25
N ARG A 132 -25.34 25.41 14.46
CA ARG A 132 -24.32 25.88 15.39
C ARG A 132 -23.33 24.78 15.75
N ALA A 133 -23.83 23.58 16.04
CA ALA A 133 -22.97 22.42 16.28
C ALA A 133 -22.08 22.07 15.04
N THR A 134 -22.66 22.18 13.83
CA THR A 134 -21.92 21.97 12.58
C THR A 134 -20.81 23.00 12.38
N ILE A 135 -21.07 24.26 12.66
CA ILE A 135 -20.06 25.34 12.58
C ILE A 135 -18.93 25.08 13.55
N LEU A 136 -19.23 24.76 14.82
CA LEU A 136 -18.23 24.44 15.84
C LEU A 136 -17.35 23.23 15.41
N MET A 137 -17.97 22.21 14.82
CA MET A 137 -17.22 21.06 14.25
C MET A 137 -16.28 21.51 13.13
N ARG A 138 -16.73 22.31 12.17
CA ARG A 138 -15.91 22.83 11.06
C ARG A 138 -14.76 23.71 11.55
N LEU A 139 -14.94 24.43 12.66
CA LEU A 139 -13.89 25.22 13.31
C LEU A 139 -12.92 24.36 14.13
N GLY A 140 -13.14 23.05 14.25
CA GLY A 140 -12.32 22.15 15.05
C GLY A 140 -12.54 22.27 16.57
N ARG A 141 -13.60 22.97 17.01
CA ARG A 141 -14.00 23.13 18.43
C ARG A 141 -14.80 21.90 18.88
N TYR A 142 -14.19 20.72 18.83
CA TYR A 142 -14.87 19.42 18.94
C TYR A 142 -15.61 19.20 20.25
N GLY A 143 -15.05 19.62 21.39
CA GLY A 143 -15.72 19.51 22.69
C GLY A 143 -17.04 20.30 22.73
N GLU A 144 -16.99 21.55 22.32
CA GLU A 144 -18.17 22.41 22.26
C GLU A 144 -19.18 21.94 21.21
N ALA A 145 -18.71 21.40 20.10
CA ALA A 145 -19.56 20.80 19.07
C ALA A 145 -20.37 19.62 19.62
N LEU A 146 -19.77 18.72 20.40
CA LEU A 146 -20.47 17.60 21.05
C LEU A 146 -21.50 18.05 22.06
N GLU A 147 -21.17 19.03 22.92
CA GLU A 147 -22.09 19.60 23.90
C GLU A 147 -23.31 20.24 23.20
N GLN A 148 -23.05 21.08 22.19
CA GLN A 148 -24.11 21.74 21.43
C GLN A 148 -24.98 20.75 20.65
N ALA A 149 -24.38 19.72 20.06
CA ALA A 149 -25.09 18.69 19.34
C ALA A 149 -25.99 17.85 20.25
N ALA A 150 -25.59 17.60 21.50
CA ALA A 150 -26.45 16.90 22.47
C ALA A 150 -27.75 17.73 22.76
N VAL A 151 -27.65 19.05 22.94
CA VAL A 151 -28.79 19.95 23.10
C VAL A 151 -29.65 19.92 21.83
N ALA A 152 -29.04 20.08 20.68
CA ALA A 152 -29.74 20.10 19.40
C ALA A 152 -30.49 18.79 19.12
N LEU A 153 -29.93 17.64 19.45
CA LEU A 153 -30.56 16.32 19.32
C LEU A 153 -31.81 16.19 20.16
N ALA A 154 -31.79 16.65 21.41
CA ALA A 154 -32.96 16.64 22.27
C ALA A 154 -34.07 17.49 21.66
N THR A 155 -33.75 18.68 21.19
CA THR A 155 -34.71 19.63 20.58
C THR A 155 -35.26 19.05 19.26
N CYS A 156 -34.41 18.57 18.36
CA CYS A 156 -34.85 18.00 17.07
C CYS A 156 -35.72 16.75 17.26
N ARG A 157 -35.36 15.85 18.20
CA ARG A 157 -36.17 14.67 18.51
C ARG A 157 -37.56 15.06 19.07
N SER A 158 -37.66 16.06 19.95
CA SER A 158 -38.94 16.53 20.45
C SER A 158 -39.80 17.16 19.37
N ALA A 159 -39.19 17.77 18.36
CA ALA A 159 -39.90 18.36 17.20
C ALA A 159 -40.18 17.34 16.08
N GLY A 160 -39.75 16.08 16.22
CA GLY A 160 -39.96 15.02 15.20
C GLY A 160 -39.13 15.18 13.91
N LEU A 161 -38.03 15.93 13.97
CA LEU A 161 -37.20 16.27 12.82
C LEU A 161 -36.18 15.18 12.52
N LEU A 162 -36.56 14.13 11.76
CA LEU A 162 -35.68 12.97 11.51
C LEU A 162 -34.43 13.35 10.72
N GLY A 163 -34.51 14.11 9.63
CA GLY A 163 -33.36 14.52 8.83
C GLY A 163 -32.31 15.32 9.60
N PRO A 164 -32.63 16.39 10.36
CA PRO A 164 -31.74 17.08 11.29
C PRO A 164 -31.11 16.14 12.34
N VAL A 165 -31.88 15.21 12.90
CA VAL A 165 -31.35 14.20 13.86
C VAL A 165 -30.29 13.34 13.18
N ALA A 166 -30.57 12.79 12.00
CA ALA A 166 -29.60 11.96 11.28
C ALA A 166 -28.32 12.72 10.93
N ARG A 167 -28.43 13.98 10.52
CA ARG A 167 -27.28 14.85 10.24
C ARG A 167 -26.45 15.14 11.49
N LEU A 168 -27.08 15.43 12.62
CA LEU A 168 -26.41 15.64 13.90
C LEU A 168 -25.64 14.39 14.35
N LEU A 169 -26.27 13.21 14.26
CA LEU A 169 -25.62 11.93 14.57
C LEU A 169 -24.43 11.69 13.64
N SER A 170 -24.58 11.97 12.36
CA SER A 170 -23.50 11.85 11.39
C SER A 170 -22.31 12.77 11.71
N ASN A 171 -22.57 14.03 12.02
CA ASN A 171 -21.53 15.00 12.39
C ASN A 171 -20.85 14.63 13.71
N ARG A 172 -21.61 14.18 14.72
CA ARG A 172 -21.04 13.69 15.99
C ARG A 172 -20.18 12.47 15.78
N GLY A 173 -20.61 11.53 14.94
CA GLY A 173 -19.82 10.36 14.56
C GLY A 173 -18.46 10.75 13.98
N ILE A 174 -18.39 11.76 13.12
CA ILE A 174 -17.14 12.31 12.60
C ILE A 174 -16.28 12.93 13.72
N VAL A 175 -16.88 13.71 14.62
CA VAL A 175 -16.17 14.31 15.76
C VAL A 175 -15.58 13.21 16.65
N HIS A 176 -16.36 12.17 16.99
CA HIS A 176 -15.87 11.03 17.76
C HIS A 176 -14.70 10.33 17.04
N ALA A 177 -14.74 10.20 15.71
CA ALA A 177 -13.64 9.64 14.94
C ALA A 177 -12.36 10.48 15.01
N TYR A 178 -12.46 11.82 15.00
CA TYR A 178 -11.33 12.72 15.22
C TYR A 178 -10.74 12.60 16.63
N LEU A 179 -11.57 12.37 17.62
CA LEU A 179 -11.16 12.19 19.02
C LEU A 179 -10.64 10.76 19.31
N GLY A 180 -10.83 9.81 18.37
CA GLY A 180 -10.41 8.42 18.51
C GLY A 180 -11.44 7.52 19.19
N ASP A 181 -12.66 7.97 19.40
CA ASP A 181 -13.77 7.23 20.02
C ASP A 181 -14.54 6.45 18.95
N TYR A 182 -13.88 5.50 18.28
CA TYR A 182 -14.40 4.81 17.09
C TYR A 182 -15.66 3.99 17.34
N GLY A 183 -15.86 3.47 18.56
CA GLY A 183 -17.08 2.72 18.92
C GLY A 183 -18.32 3.59 18.91
N GLU A 184 -18.21 4.77 19.52
CA GLU A 184 -19.31 5.77 19.53
C GLU A 184 -19.57 6.30 18.12
N ALA A 185 -18.49 6.55 17.35
CA ALA A 185 -18.59 6.97 15.95
C ALA A 185 -19.40 5.97 15.11
N GLU A 186 -19.10 4.69 15.19
CA GLU A 186 -19.82 3.64 14.45
C GLU A 186 -21.28 3.49 14.89
N SER A 187 -21.54 3.61 16.19
CA SER A 187 -22.89 3.54 16.75
C SER A 187 -23.79 4.66 16.24
N GLU A 188 -23.30 5.90 16.30
CA GLU A 188 -24.07 7.07 15.87
C GLU A 188 -24.27 7.13 14.35
N LEU A 189 -23.25 6.79 13.58
CA LEU A 189 -23.36 6.68 12.12
C LEU A 189 -24.32 5.54 11.72
N GLY A 190 -24.32 4.43 12.47
CA GLY A 190 -25.29 3.34 12.26
C GLY A 190 -26.74 3.80 12.45
N GLU A 191 -27.03 4.54 13.54
CA GLU A 191 -28.37 5.12 13.79
C GLU A 191 -28.74 6.12 12.69
N ALA A 192 -27.81 6.99 12.29
CA ALA A 192 -28.03 7.96 11.22
C ALA A 192 -28.39 7.27 9.89
N LEU A 193 -27.67 6.20 9.53
CA LEU A 193 -27.91 5.43 8.30
C LEU A 193 -29.30 4.81 8.28
N GLU A 194 -29.73 4.23 9.40
CA GLU A 194 -31.07 3.65 9.52
C GLU A 194 -32.18 4.70 9.36
N LEU A 195 -32.01 5.88 9.97
CA LEU A 195 -32.97 6.97 9.85
C LEU A 195 -33.09 7.45 8.40
N LEU A 196 -31.98 7.70 7.73
CA LEU A 196 -31.96 8.19 6.33
C LEU A 196 -32.53 7.17 5.35
N ARG A 197 -32.25 5.88 5.54
CA ARG A 197 -32.88 4.80 4.73
C ARG A 197 -34.41 4.74 4.91
N ARG A 198 -34.90 4.95 6.12
CA ARG A 198 -36.35 5.03 6.39
C ARG A 198 -37.00 6.23 5.73
N GLU A 199 -36.29 7.37 5.65
CA GLU A 199 -36.73 8.57 4.94
C GLU A 199 -36.64 8.47 3.42
N GLY A 200 -35.96 7.46 2.89
CA GLY A 200 -35.68 7.34 1.44
C GLY A 200 -34.66 8.36 0.94
N SER A 201 -33.78 8.85 1.80
CA SER A 201 -32.72 9.82 1.46
C SER A 201 -31.47 9.08 0.98
N ASP A 202 -31.42 8.74 -0.31
CA ASP A 202 -30.31 8.00 -0.91
C ASP A 202 -28.97 8.75 -0.77
N LEU A 203 -28.96 10.06 -1.05
CA LEU A 203 -27.74 10.88 -0.90
C LEU A 203 -27.30 10.95 0.58
N GLY A 204 -28.23 11.16 1.50
CA GLY A 204 -27.94 11.17 2.93
C GLY A 204 -27.32 9.84 3.39
N ALA A 205 -27.89 8.72 2.95
CA ALA A 205 -27.39 7.39 3.23
C ALA A 205 -25.97 7.17 2.65
N ALA A 206 -25.72 7.61 1.41
CA ALA A 206 -24.39 7.55 0.79
C ALA A 206 -23.35 8.34 1.56
N ASN A 207 -23.69 9.56 2.04
CA ASN A 207 -22.81 10.37 2.87
C ASN A 207 -22.47 9.68 4.21
N VAL A 208 -23.42 9.00 4.83
CA VAL A 208 -23.15 8.27 6.08
C VAL A 208 -22.30 7.01 5.82
N VAL A 209 -22.53 6.31 4.70
CA VAL A 209 -21.66 5.18 4.29
C VAL A 209 -20.22 5.68 4.05
N HIS A 210 -20.06 6.84 3.42
CA HIS A 210 -18.77 7.49 3.27
C HIS A 210 -18.11 7.78 4.63
N ASN A 211 -18.85 8.34 5.58
CA ASN A 211 -18.35 8.64 6.93
C ASN A 211 -17.97 7.37 7.71
N LEU A 212 -18.70 6.26 7.53
CA LEU A 212 -18.29 4.95 8.06
C LEU A 212 -16.96 4.46 7.45
N GLY A 213 -16.73 4.76 6.18
CA GLY A 213 -15.44 4.54 5.52
C GLY A 213 -14.31 5.34 6.18
N PHE A 214 -14.57 6.62 6.48
CA PHE A 214 -13.63 7.50 7.20
C PHE A 214 -13.29 6.96 8.60
N VAL A 215 -14.28 6.51 9.37
CA VAL A 215 -14.05 5.88 10.70
C VAL A 215 -13.18 4.64 10.59
N ALA A 216 -13.48 3.77 9.62
CA ALA A 216 -12.68 2.57 9.37
C ALA A 216 -11.22 2.91 9.02
N ALA A 217 -11.00 3.95 8.21
CA ALA A 217 -9.68 4.44 7.83
C ALA A 217 -8.87 4.88 9.06
N ARG A 218 -9.46 5.71 9.90
CA ARG A 218 -8.79 6.22 11.10
C ARG A 218 -8.52 5.15 12.15
N ARG A 219 -9.33 4.10 12.20
CA ARG A 219 -9.07 2.92 13.01
C ARG A 219 -7.95 2.04 12.44
N GLY A 220 -7.62 2.20 11.15
CA GLY A 220 -6.62 1.42 10.43
C GLY A 220 -7.17 0.21 9.68
N ASP A 221 -8.51 0.08 9.55
CA ASP A 221 -9.17 -0.98 8.77
C ASP A 221 -9.30 -0.55 7.30
N VAL A 222 -8.17 -0.60 6.59
CA VAL A 222 -8.06 -0.16 5.20
C VAL A 222 -9.01 -0.91 4.26
N PRO A 223 -9.18 -2.25 4.32
CA PRO A 223 -10.11 -2.95 3.45
C PRO A 223 -11.56 -2.49 3.60
N SER A 224 -12.05 -2.35 4.84
CA SER A 224 -13.40 -1.86 5.12
C SER A 224 -13.58 -0.40 4.67
N ALA A 225 -12.57 0.44 4.87
CA ALA A 225 -12.60 1.83 4.43
C ALA A 225 -12.76 1.95 2.92
N LEU A 226 -11.94 1.23 2.15
CA LEU A 226 -12.02 1.22 0.69
C LEU A 226 -13.37 0.69 0.19
N ALA A 227 -13.89 -0.39 0.79
CA ALA A 227 -15.18 -0.95 0.41
C ALA A 227 -16.34 0.04 0.64
N ARG A 228 -16.33 0.75 1.78
CA ARG A 228 -17.34 1.78 2.10
C ARG A 228 -17.26 2.99 1.18
N PHE A 229 -16.06 3.45 0.86
CA PHE A 229 -15.90 4.54 -0.10
C PHE A 229 -16.40 4.17 -1.49
N ASP A 230 -16.16 2.95 -1.95
CA ASP A 230 -16.69 2.51 -3.25
C ASP A 230 -18.20 2.42 -3.27
N GLU A 231 -18.81 1.91 -2.19
CA GLU A 231 -20.25 1.88 -2.03
C GLU A 231 -20.83 3.30 -2.14
N ALA A 232 -20.23 4.27 -1.42
CA ALA A 232 -20.66 5.66 -1.47
C ALA A 232 -20.43 6.30 -2.84
N PHE A 233 -19.27 6.07 -3.46
CA PHE A 233 -18.95 6.59 -4.80
C PHE A 233 -19.88 6.07 -5.89
N ALA A 234 -20.23 4.78 -5.84
CA ALA A 234 -21.19 4.19 -6.79
C ALA A 234 -22.55 4.91 -6.71
N GLU A 235 -22.95 5.28 -5.50
CA GLU A 235 -24.19 5.99 -5.26
C GLU A 235 -24.12 7.47 -5.70
N TYR A 236 -23.01 8.17 -5.46
CA TYR A 236 -22.80 9.52 -5.96
C TYR A 236 -22.83 9.57 -7.50
N LEU A 237 -22.23 8.60 -8.18
CA LEU A 237 -22.29 8.48 -9.63
C LEU A 237 -23.71 8.23 -10.13
N ARG A 238 -24.48 7.36 -9.45
CA ARG A 238 -25.88 7.09 -9.78
C ARG A 238 -26.75 8.36 -9.67
N LEU A 239 -26.42 9.22 -8.71
CA LEU A 239 -27.13 10.47 -8.43
C LEU A 239 -26.57 11.67 -9.23
N ASP A 240 -25.55 11.48 -10.06
CA ASP A 240 -24.83 12.53 -10.83
C ASP A 240 -24.31 13.69 -9.94
N ILE A 241 -23.78 13.36 -8.74
CA ILE A 241 -23.29 14.33 -7.78
C ILE A 241 -21.75 14.39 -7.81
N PRO A 242 -21.15 15.58 -8.10
CA PRO A 242 -19.72 15.76 -8.01
C PRO A 242 -19.25 15.75 -6.54
N SER A 243 -18.42 14.79 -6.17
CA SER A 243 -17.97 14.61 -4.79
C SER A 243 -16.48 14.92 -4.63
N HIS A 244 -16.08 16.20 -4.74
CA HIS A 244 -14.66 16.59 -4.60
C HIS A 244 -14.11 16.39 -3.17
N ALA A 245 -14.93 16.61 -2.13
CA ALA A 245 -14.54 16.38 -0.74
C ALA A 245 -14.24 14.89 -0.45
N ALA A 246 -14.98 13.97 -1.08
CA ALA A 246 -14.74 12.54 -0.93
C ALA A 246 -13.38 12.07 -1.47
N PHE A 247 -12.73 12.82 -2.38
CA PHE A 247 -11.37 12.53 -2.81
C PHE A 247 -10.34 12.79 -1.71
N THR A 248 -10.57 13.76 -0.82
CA THR A 248 -9.67 14.07 0.31
C THR A 248 -9.63 12.91 1.30
N ASP A 249 -10.78 12.38 1.70
CA ASP A 249 -10.86 11.25 2.63
C ASP A 249 -10.33 9.95 2.01
N ARG A 250 -10.62 9.72 0.73
CA ARG A 250 -10.02 8.61 -0.01
C ARG A 250 -8.49 8.72 -0.06
N CYS A 251 -7.96 9.92 -0.22
CA CYS A 251 -6.53 10.19 -0.17
C CYS A 251 -5.93 9.81 1.19
N GLU A 252 -6.59 10.12 2.30
CA GLU A 252 -6.14 9.74 3.66
C GLU A 252 -5.98 8.22 3.79
N VAL A 253 -6.96 7.43 3.30
CA VAL A 253 -6.87 5.97 3.30
C VAL A 253 -5.73 5.46 2.44
N LEU A 254 -5.61 5.96 1.22
CA LEU A 254 -4.54 5.56 0.30
C LEU A 254 -3.16 5.90 0.87
N LEU A 255 -3.03 7.06 1.52
CA LEU A 255 -1.82 7.46 2.23
C LEU A 255 -1.54 6.54 3.43
N SER A 256 -2.56 6.23 4.22
CA SER A 256 -2.44 5.30 5.35
C SER A 256 -2.02 3.89 4.90
N ALA A 257 -2.48 3.45 3.73
CA ALA A 257 -2.07 2.21 3.08
C ALA A 257 -0.72 2.29 2.35
N ARG A 258 -0.07 3.47 2.33
CA ARG A 258 1.16 3.73 1.57
C ARG A 258 1.01 3.53 0.05
N LEU A 259 -0.18 3.70 -0.48
CA LEU A 259 -0.50 3.69 -1.90
C LEU A 259 -0.24 5.09 -2.49
N LEU A 260 1.02 5.53 -2.45
CA LEU A 260 1.40 6.92 -2.70
C LEU A 260 1.05 7.44 -4.11
N PRO A 261 1.20 6.67 -5.22
CA PRO A 261 0.79 7.13 -6.54
C PRO A 261 -0.70 7.44 -6.62
N GLU A 262 -1.55 6.57 -6.07
CA GLU A 262 -3.00 6.74 -6.05
C GLU A 262 -3.43 7.86 -5.11
N ALA A 263 -2.77 7.96 -3.94
CA ALA A 263 -2.99 9.04 -3.00
C ALA A 263 -2.68 10.39 -3.65
N ARG A 264 -1.59 10.48 -4.43
CA ARG A 264 -1.21 11.69 -5.15
C ARG A 264 -2.26 12.09 -6.19
N VAL A 265 -2.72 11.14 -7.00
CA VAL A 265 -3.78 11.40 -8.00
C VAL A 265 -5.06 11.88 -7.33
N ALA A 266 -5.47 11.27 -6.20
CA ALA A 266 -6.66 11.68 -5.45
C ALA A 266 -6.50 13.08 -4.86
N ALA A 267 -5.33 13.40 -4.26
CA ALA A 267 -5.05 14.70 -3.68
C ALA A 267 -5.00 15.82 -4.74
N ASP A 268 -4.32 15.60 -5.85
CA ASP A 268 -4.26 16.56 -6.96
C ASP A 268 -5.67 16.81 -7.53
N ALA A 269 -6.50 15.77 -7.70
CA ALA A 269 -7.88 15.89 -8.18
C ALA A 269 -8.76 16.68 -7.19
N ALA A 270 -8.58 16.47 -5.88
CA ALA A 270 -9.30 17.23 -4.84
C ALA A 270 -8.93 18.72 -4.91
N VAL A 271 -7.63 19.04 -4.91
CA VAL A 271 -7.16 20.44 -4.97
C VAL A 271 -7.69 21.14 -6.21
N VAL A 272 -7.51 20.57 -7.42
CA VAL A 272 -7.97 21.16 -8.67
C VAL A 272 -9.49 21.32 -8.71
N GLY A 273 -10.23 20.35 -8.20
CA GLY A 273 -11.70 20.41 -8.14
C GLY A 273 -12.21 21.52 -7.23
N LEU A 274 -11.62 21.61 -6.00
CA LEU A 274 -12.02 22.59 -5.01
C LEU A 274 -11.60 24.02 -5.35
N GLU A 275 -10.46 24.22 -6.02
CA GLU A 275 -10.07 25.52 -6.56
C GLU A 275 -11.09 26.07 -7.57
N ARG A 276 -11.63 25.20 -8.43
CA ARG A 276 -12.65 25.60 -9.42
C ARG A 276 -14.00 25.94 -8.81
N THR A 277 -14.36 25.31 -7.69
CA THR A 277 -15.64 25.54 -7.01
C THR A 277 -15.59 26.67 -5.96
N GLY A 278 -14.39 27.22 -5.66
CA GLY A 278 -14.20 28.31 -4.71
C GLY A 278 -14.48 27.91 -3.24
N ARG A 279 -14.47 26.63 -2.89
CA ARG A 279 -14.71 26.11 -1.53
C ARG A 279 -13.43 26.21 -0.70
N ALA A 280 -13.15 27.39 -0.18
CA ALA A 280 -11.90 27.71 0.52
C ALA A 280 -11.63 26.82 1.73
N ALA A 281 -12.67 26.48 2.51
CA ALA A 281 -12.54 25.65 3.70
C ALA A 281 -12.04 24.22 3.36
N ASP A 282 -12.64 23.59 2.37
CA ASP A 282 -12.29 22.24 1.95
C ASP A 282 -10.96 22.22 1.18
N LEU A 283 -10.64 23.28 0.45
CA LEU A 283 -9.38 23.43 -0.28
C LEU A 283 -8.16 23.43 0.66
N ALA A 284 -8.26 24.06 1.83
CA ALA A 284 -7.18 24.08 2.80
C ALA A 284 -6.86 22.67 3.34
N GLU A 285 -7.89 21.85 3.58
CA GLU A 285 -7.72 20.44 3.97
C GLU A 285 -7.11 19.59 2.84
N ALA A 286 -7.60 19.77 1.62
CA ALA A 286 -7.06 19.06 0.45
C ALA A 286 -5.58 19.38 0.21
N ARG A 287 -5.15 20.64 0.38
CA ARG A 287 -3.75 21.05 0.29
C ARG A 287 -2.90 20.42 1.40
N LEU A 288 -3.42 20.36 2.62
CA LEU A 288 -2.73 19.67 3.72
C LEU A 288 -2.55 18.18 3.41
N MET A 289 -3.58 17.55 2.87
CA MET A 289 -3.49 16.14 2.45
C MET A 289 -2.48 15.94 1.32
N LEU A 290 -2.44 16.82 0.34
CA LEU A 290 -1.42 16.80 -0.72
C LEU A 290 0.00 16.97 -0.16
N ALA A 291 0.17 17.83 0.86
CA ALA A 291 1.45 18.00 1.55
C ALA A 291 1.88 16.71 2.28
N GLU A 292 0.98 16.02 2.97
CA GLU A 292 1.27 14.75 3.64
C GLU A 292 1.65 13.64 2.64
N VAL A 293 0.99 13.59 1.49
CA VAL A 293 1.34 12.65 0.40
C VAL A 293 2.73 12.97 -0.16
N ALA A 294 3.02 14.24 -0.38
CA ALA A 294 4.32 14.70 -0.87
C ALA A 294 5.45 14.36 0.13
N LEU A 295 5.24 14.61 1.44
CA LEU A 295 6.14 14.20 2.51
C LEU A 295 6.42 12.68 2.48
N ALA A 296 5.35 11.89 2.39
CA ALA A 296 5.47 10.44 2.35
C ALA A 296 6.23 9.94 1.11
N GLY A 297 6.19 10.69 0.02
CA GLY A 297 6.91 10.43 -1.23
C GLY A 297 8.31 11.04 -1.31
N GLY A 298 8.73 11.79 -0.29
CA GLY A 298 10.04 12.48 -0.27
C GLY A 298 10.10 13.78 -1.09
N ASP A 299 8.97 14.25 -1.63
CA ASP A 299 8.84 15.53 -2.34
C ASP A 299 8.68 16.68 -1.34
N ASN A 300 9.78 17.01 -0.65
CA ASN A 300 9.78 17.97 0.43
C ASN A 300 9.49 19.41 -0.05
N ASP A 301 9.70 19.72 -1.33
CA ASP A 301 9.43 21.04 -1.91
C ASP A 301 7.93 21.27 -2.07
N THR A 302 7.22 20.32 -2.69
CA THR A 302 5.77 20.36 -2.79
C THR A 302 5.14 20.35 -1.40
N ALA A 303 5.64 19.50 -0.50
CA ALA A 303 5.14 19.39 0.86
C ALA A 303 5.19 20.71 1.61
N ALA A 304 6.34 21.39 1.62
CA ALA A 304 6.51 22.68 2.30
C ALA A 304 5.59 23.76 1.72
N THR A 305 5.46 23.80 0.39
CA THR A 305 4.63 24.78 -0.30
C THR A 305 3.15 24.58 0.03
N GLN A 306 2.63 23.36 -0.13
CA GLN A 306 1.22 23.07 0.09
C GLN A 306 0.84 23.17 1.58
N ALA A 307 1.70 22.70 2.48
CA ALA A 307 1.47 22.84 3.92
C ALA A 307 1.48 24.30 4.38
N GLY A 308 2.38 25.13 3.83
CA GLY A 308 2.41 26.57 4.13
C GLY A 308 1.12 27.27 3.69
N GLN A 309 0.67 27.03 2.46
CA GLN A 309 -0.59 27.58 1.95
C GLN A 309 -1.81 27.10 2.75
N ALA A 310 -1.81 25.83 3.15
CA ALA A 310 -2.85 25.28 4.00
C ALA A 310 -2.87 25.95 5.39
N ALA A 311 -1.70 26.14 6.03
CA ALA A 311 -1.59 26.78 7.33
C ALA A 311 -2.13 28.20 7.32
N GLU A 312 -1.73 29.03 6.34
CA GLU A 312 -2.21 30.40 6.18
C GLU A 312 -3.74 30.45 5.96
N ALA A 313 -4.28 29.57 5.13
CA ALA A 313 -5.72 29.52 4.89
C ALA A 313 -6.49 29.10 6.15
N LEU A 314 -6.02 28.07 6.85
CA LEU A 314 -6.64 27.57 8.09
C LEU A 314 -6.59 28.59 9.23
N GLU A 315 -5.52 29.40 9.31
CA GLU A 315 -5.44 30.52 10.26
C GLU A 315 -6.48 31.58 9.97
N ARG A 316 -6.62 32.02 8.70
CA ARG A 316 -7.67 32.97 8.31
C ARG A 316 -9.09 32.44 8.61
N GLN A 317 -9.29 31.13 8.49
CA GLN A 317 -10.56 30.44 8.78
C GLN A 317 -10.82 30.26 10.30
N GLY A 318 -9.93 30.72 11.18
CA GLY A 318 -10.03 30.51 12.63
C GLY A 318 -9.89 29.05 13.09
N ARG A 319 -9.36 28.18 12.24
CA ARG A 319 -9.19 26.73 12.47
C ARG A 319 -7.80 26.44 13.05
N SER A 320 -7.50 27.01 14.23
CA SER A 320 -6.17 26.98 14.83
C SER A 320 -5.57 25.58 14.99
N GLY A 321 -6.38 24.59 15.36
CA GLY A 321 -5.91 23.19 15.50
C GLY A 321 -5.49 22.57 14.19
N TRP A 322 -6.20 22.83 13.09
CA TRP A 322 -5.84 22.41 11.76
C TRP A 322 -4.63 23.19 11.22
N ALA A 323 -4.53 24.48 11.54
CA ALA A 323 -3.36 25.30 11.20
C ALA A 323 -2.08 24.76 11.87
N ALA A 324 -2.16 24.35 13.14
CA ALA A 324 -1.04 23.70 13.83
C ALA A 324 -0.60 22.40 13.12
N LEU A 325 -1.56 21.59 12.64
CA LEU A 325 -1.27 20.38 11.88
C LEU A 325 -0.54 20.70 10.57
N ALA A 326 -1.00 21.74 9.85
CA ALA A 326 -0.37 22.18 8.60
C ALA A 326 1.03 22.77 8.86
N ARG A 327 1.23 23.55 9.93
CA ARG A 327 2.57 24.03 10.34
C ARG A 327 3.50 22.88 10.68
N PHE A 328 3.01 21.84 11.35
CA PHE A 328 3.81 20.65 11.64
C PHE A 328 4.24 19.92 10.36
N ALA A 329 3.35 19.76 9.39
CA ALA A 329 3.71 19.20 8.08
C ALA A 329 4.76 20.04 7.36
N ALA A 330 4.63 21.38 7.37
CA ALA A 330 5.62 22.31 6.81
C ALA A 330 6.97 22.22 7.53
N ALA A 331 6.97 22.11 8.86
CA ALA A 331 8.19 21.95 9.66
C ALA A 331 8.90 20.63 9.32
N ARG A 332 8.17 19.50 9.25
CA ARG A 332 8.73 18.20 8.82
C ARG A 332 9.40 18.28 7.45
N ALA A 333 8.77 18.96 6.49
CA ALA A 333 9.35 19.16 5.16
C ALA A 333 10.65 19.97 5.20
N ARG A 334 10.71 21.01 6.03
CA ARG A 334 11.92 21.83 6.21
C ARG A 334 13.05 21.03 6.87
N TRP A 335 12.76 20.28 7.94
CA TRP A 335 13.75 19.46 8.64
C TRP A 335 14.33 18.36 7.73
N ALA A 336 13.51 17.79 6.85
CA ALA A 336 13.96 16.79 5.89
C ALA A 336 14.86 17.32 4.76
N ARG A 337 14.79 18.63 4.45
CA ARG A 337 15.63 19.29 3.42
C ARG A 337 17.07 19.58 3.87
N ALA A 338 17.31 19.69 5.17
CA ALA A 338 18.60 20.11 5.71
C ALA A 338 19.21 19.03 6.62
N PRO A 339 19.54 17.83 6.10
CA PRO A 339 20.02 16.74 6.94
C PRO A 339 21.42 16.99 7.54
N GLU A 340 22.26 17.84 6.92
CA GLU A 340 23.67 17.98 7.30
C GLU A 340 23.95 19.07 8.35
N SER A 341 23.05 20.02 8.57
CA SER A 341 23.20 21.07 9.61
C SER A 341 21.89 21.78 9.98
N PRO A 342 20.87 21.08 10.50
CA PRO A 342 19.81 21.81 11.19
C PRO A 342 20.39 22.36 12.49
N ASP A 343 20.01 23.58 12.84
CA ASP A 343 20.17 24.04 14.23
C ASP A 343 19.30 23.11 15.11
N ARG A 344 19.95 22.10 15.68
CA ARG A 344 19.26 21.04 16.47
C ARG A 344 18.48 21.65 17.62
N ALA A 345 18.96 22.74 18.21
CA ALA A 345 18.25 23.42 19.28
C ALA A 345 16.96 24.07 18.76
N ALA A 346 16.99 24.69 17.57
CA ALA A 346 15.80 25.26 16.95
C ALA A 346 14.77 24.18 16.59
N VAL A 347 15.20 23.02 16.07
CA VAL A 347 14.29 21.89 15.77
C VAL A 347 13.62 21.38 17.04
N VAL A 348 14.36 21.23 18.15
CA VAL A 348 13.77 20.78 19.43
C VAL A 348 12.74 21.78 19.94
N LEU A 349 13.03 23.07 19.92
CA LEU A 349 12.09 24.10 20.38
C LEU A 349 10.84 24.18 19.51
N GLU A 350 11.00 24.25 18.20
CA GLU A 350 9.86 24.29 17.25
C GLU A 350 8.98 23.04 17.36
N ALA A 351 9.56 21.86 17.45
CA ALA A 351 8.82 20.62 17.58
C ALA A 351 8.09 20.51 18.92
N GLU A 352 8.65 21.06 20.00
CA GLU A 352 7.99 21.11 21.31
C GLU A 352 6.81 22.09 21.32
N GLU A 353 6.96 23.28 20.76
CA GLU A 353 5.87 24.27 20.62
C GLU A 353 4.71 23.67 19.82
N LEU A 354 5.00 23.08 18.66
CA LEU A 354 4.00 22.40 17.84
C LEU A 354 3.33 21.24 18.57
N ALA A 355 4.09 20.48 19.36
CA ALA A 355 3.52 19.37 20.14
C ALA A 355 2.50 19.84 21.19
N VAL A 356 2.73 21.00 21.81
CA VAL A 356 1.80 21.60 22.77
C VAL A 356 0.52 22.05 22.07
N GLU A 357 0.65 22.75 20.94
CA GLU A 357 -0.48 23.22 20.14
C GLU A 357 -1.33 22.05 19.61
N LEU A 358 -0.68 21.03 19.05
CA LEU A 358 -1.35 19.84 18.55
C LEU A 358 -2.08 19.07 19.64
N ALA A 359 -1.47 18.95 20.83
CA ALA A 359 -2.10 18.28 21.97
C ALA A 359 -3.34 19.05 22.46
N ALA A 360 -3.26 20.38 22.52
CA ALA A 360 -4.38 21.24 22.91
C ALA A 360 -5.55 21.14 21.91
N ALA A 361 -5.24 20.94 20.62
CA ALA A 361 -6.23 20.74 19.56
C ALA A 361 -6.76 19.30 19.45
N GLY A 362 -6.31 18.36 20.28
CA GLY A 362 -6.73 16.96 20.26
C GLY A 362 -5.99 16.06 19.26
N TRP A 363 -4.98 16.55 18.54
CA TRP A 363 -4.17 15.79 17.61
C TRP A 363 -3.11 14.94 18.31
N ARG A 364 -3.54 13.95 19.10
CA ARG A 364 -2.67 13.15 19.99
C ARG A 364 -1.54 12.43 19.28
N VAL A 365 -1.81 11.85 18.12
CA VAL A 365 -0.81 11.10 17.32
C VAL A 365 0.29 12.05 16.82
N GLN A 366 -0.09 13.17 16.25
CA GLN A 366 0.84 14.18 15.71
C GLN A 366 1.60 14.91 16.81
N ALA A 367 0.96 15.19 17.94
CA ALA A 367 1.62 15.73 19.12
C ALA A 367 2.71 14.77 19.65
N MET A 368 2.41 13.47 19.68
CA MET A 368 3.40 12.46 20.05
C MET A 368 4.54 12.39 19.04
N GLU A 369 4.26 12.44 17.74
CA GLU A 369 5.28 12.46 16.68
C GLU A 369 6.21 13.67 16.80
N ALA A 370 5.67 14.84 17.06
CA ALA A 370 6.45 16.05 17.31
C ALA A 370 7.37 15.89 18.53
N ARG A 371 6.86 15.34 19.65
CA ARG A 371 7.67 15.06 20.85
C ARG A 371 8.75 14.02 20.60
N ILE A 372 8.45 12.97 19.85
CA ILE A 372 9.43 11.95 19.44
C ILE A 372 10.54 12.60 18.62
N THR A 373 10.20 13.47 17.67
CA THR A 373 11.17 14.20 16.85
C THR A 373 12.07 15.08 17.71
N ALA A 374 11.49 15.88 18.61
CA ALA A 374 12.25 16.70 19.54
C ALA A 374 13.17 15.87 20.45
N ALA A 375 12.65 14.77 21.01
CA ALA A 375 13.42 13.91 21.90
C ALA A 375 14.56 13.18 21.18
N ARG A 376 14.34 12.68 19.97
CA ARG A 376 15.39 12.06 19.16
C ARG A 376 16.50 13.03 18.84
N THR A 377 16.15 14.26 18.41
CA THR A 377 17.12 15.31 18.15
C THR A 377 17.89 15.71 19.40
N ALA A 378 17.23 15.74 20.58
CA ALA A 378 17.89 15.99 21.86
C ALA A 378 18.86 14.86 22.24
N ILE A 379 18.48 13.59 22.05
CA ILE A 379 19.36 12.43 22.28
C ILE A 379 20.61 12.53 21.37
N GLU A 380 20.43 12.84 20.10
CA GLU A 380 21.54 13.01 19.14
C GLU A 380 22.46 14.20 19.50
N ALA A 381 21.93 15.21 20.21
CA ALA A 381 22.71 16.33 20.78
C ALA A 381 23.33 16.00 22.14
N GLY A 382 23.07 14.82 22.73
CA GLY A 382 23.54 14.41 24.04
C GLY A 382 22.71 14.94 25.23
N ASP A 383 21.59 15.61 24.96
CA ASP A 383 20.67 16.14 26.02
C ASP A 383 19.62 15.09 26.38
N HIS A 384 20.06 14.07 27.11
CA HIS A 384 19.19 12.96 27.55
C HIS A 384 18.12 13.41 28.56
N VAL A 385 18.42 14.44 29.39
CA VAL A 385 17.48 14.95 30.38
C VAL A 385 16.29 15.62 29.69
N ARG A 386 16.57 16.45 28.68
CA ARG A 386 15.51 17.09 27.88
C ARG A 386 14.65 16.06 27.17
N ALA A 387 15.29 15.04 26.57
CA ALA A 387 14.58 13.96 25.90
C ALA A 387 13.61 13.22 26.84
N GLN A 388 14.02 12.92 28.07
CA GLN A 388 13.14 12.28 29.06
C GLN A 388 11.93 13.16 29.41
N VAL A 389 12.11 14.46 29.60
CA VAL A 389 11.01 15.41 29.87
C VAL A 389 10.00 15.44 28.72
N LEU A 390 10.50 15.57 27.50
CA LEU A 390 9.66 15.61 26.28
C LEU A 390 8.83 14.34 26.11
N LEU A 391 9.44 13.18 26.32
CA LEU A 391 8.75 11.89 26.17
C LEU A 391 7.77 11.62 27.31
N ALA A 392 8.10 11.99 28.55
CA ALA A 392 7.19 11.82 29.69
C ALA A 392 5.87 12.60 29.47
N ALA A 393 5.95 13.80 28.88
CA ALA A 393 4.77 14.62 28.55
C ALA A 393 3.83 13.97 27.50
N ALA A 394 4.26 12.94 26.79
CA ALA A 394 3.46 12.21 25.79
C ALA A 394 2.63 11.05 26.39
N GLU A 395 2.73 10.77 27.69
CA GLU A 395 2.12 9.60 28.34
C GLU A 395 2.32 8.30 27.50
N PRO A 396 3.58 7.97 27.11
CA PRO A 396 3.84 6.98 26.07
C PRO A 396 3.35 5.57 26.46
N GLU A 397 3.40 5.19 27.75
CA GLU A 397 2.93 3.87 28.20
C GLU A 397 1.41 3.73 28.08
N LYS A 398 0.66 4.80 28.31
CA LYS A 398 -0.80 4.82 28.15
C LYS A 398 -1.16 4.67 26.67
N ALA A 399 -0.50 5.41 25.80
CA ALA A 399 -0.68 5.31 24.36
C ALA A 399 -0.28 3.92 23.84
N ALA A 400 0.85 3.39 24.27
CA ALA A 400 1.37 2.09 23.86
C ALA A 400 0.43 0.93 24.18
N ARG A 401 -0.19 0.93 25.37
CA ARG A 401 -1.02 -0.17 25.87
C ARG A 401 -2.51 0.02 25.60
N GLY A 402 -2.98 1.26 25.57
CA GLY A 402 -4.40 1.62 25.50
C GLY A 402 -4.77 2.58 24.38
N GLY A 403 -3.86 2.93 23.50
CA GLY A 403 -4.15 3.81 22.36
C GLY A 403 -5.22 3.22 21.44
N PRO A 404 -6.23 4.02 21.02
CA PRO A 404 -7.36 3.55 20.25
C PRO A 404 -6.99 3.16 18.81
N SER A 405 -5.90 3.71 18.26
CA SER A 405 -5.43 3.40 16.92
C SER A 405 -4.13 2.59 16.93
N PHE A 406 -3.91 1.86 15.83
CA PHE A 406 -2.65 1.16 15.59
C PHE A 406 -1.45 2.11 15.63
N ASP A 407 -1.56 3.28 14.99
CA ASP A 407 -0.47 4.26 14.91
C ASP A 407 -0.12 4.85 16.29
N GLU A 408 -1.11 5.10 17.13
CA GLU A 408 -0.89 5.60 18.49
C GLU A 408 -0.12 4.57 19.34
N ARG A 409 -0.51 3.30 19.23
CA ARG A 409 0.15 2.21 19.96
C ARG A 409 1.60 2.01 19.53
N ILE A 410 1.88 2.03 18.22
CA ILE A 410 3.24 1.89 17.66
C ILE A 410 4.13 3.05 18.10
N ARG A 411 3.66 4.29 17.94
CA ARG A 411 4.41 5.49 18.36
C ARG A 411 4.63 5.51 19.88
N GLY A 412 3.62 5.08 20.64
CA GLY A 412 3.74 4.93 22.10
C GLY A 412 4.89 4.00 22.49
N TRP A 413 4.99 2.81 21.88
CA TRP A 413 6.09 1.89 22.16
C TRP A 413 7.45 2.45 21.72
N TYR A 414 7.50 3.16 20.60
CA TYR A 414 8.72 3.82 20.16
C TYR A 414 9.17 4.91 21.15
N ALA A 415 8.25 5.72 21.62
CA ALA A 415 8.52 6.75 22.62
C ALA A 415 8.98 6.14 23.97
N VAL A 416 8.36 5.02 24.41
CA VAL A 416 8.81 4.26 25.59
C VAL A 416 10.26 3.79 25.40
N ALA A 417 10.60 3.26 24.23
CA ALA A 417 11.96 2.80 23.95
C ALA A 417 12.99 3.94 23.99
N LEU A 418 12.68 5.07 23.36
CA LEU A 418 13.55 6.25 23.41
C LEU A 418 13.73 6.80 24.83
N GLY A 419 12.65 6.82 25.64
CA GLY A 419 12.72 7.24 27.03
C GLY A 419 13.64 6.35 27.88
N ARG A 420 13.55 5.05 27.69
CA ARG A 420 14.43 4.08 28.35
C ARG A 420 15.89 4.20 27.90
N LEU A 421 16.11 4.45 26.60
CA LEU A 421 17.46 4.75 26.11
C LEU A 421 18.04 6.00 26.73
N ALA A 422 17.27 7.08 26.81
CA ALA A 422 17.68 8.31 27.45
C ALA A 422 17.98 8.12 28.95
N ALA A 423 17.34 7.13 29.60
CA ALA A 423 17.61 6.72 30.98
C ALA A 423 18.79 5.74 31.13
N GLY A 424 19.41 5.29 30.03
CA GLY A 424 20.45 4.27 30.04
C GLY A 424 19.96 2.83 30.18
N GLU A 425 18.63 2.61 30.09
CA GLU A 425 17.98 1.29 30.25
C GLU A 425 17.87 0.53 28.91
N ARG A 426 19.03 0.14 28.36
CA ARG A 426 19.13 -0.44 27.00
C ARG A 426 18.28 -1.71 26.80
N SER A 427 18.35 -2.66 27.74
CA SER A 427 17.55 -3.88 27.66
C SER A 427 16.05 -3.61 27.74
N GLY A 428 15.64 -2.65 28.57
CA GLY A 428 14.27 -2.17 28.63
C GLY A 428 13.79 -1.54 27.31
N ALA A 429 14.67 -0.80 26.65
CA ALA A 429 14.38 -0.22 25.33
C ALA A 429 14.13 -1.32 24.27
N LEU A 430 14.98 -2.34 24.18
CA LEU A 430 14.79 -3.47 23.28
C LEU A 430 13.45 -4.21 23.53
N GLN A 431 13.07 -4.41 24.81
CA GLN A 431 11.77 -5.00 25.14
C GLN A 431 10.58 -4.15 24.67
N ALA A 432 10.68 -2.83 24.79
CA ALA A 432 9.63 -1.91 24.29
C ALA A 432 9.52 -1.97 22.76
N LEU A 433 10.64 -1.97 22.05
CA LEU A 433 10.67 -2.11 20.60
C LEU A 433 10.07 -3.45 20.14
N GLN A 434 10.39 -4.55 20.81
CA GLN A 434 9.79 -5.86 20.54
C GLN A 434 8.27 -5.87 20.77
N ALA A 435 7.79 -5.19 21.81
CA ALA A 435 6.35 -5.06 22.03
C ALA A 435 5.65 -4.30 20.91
N GLY A 436 6.27 -3.22 20.42
CA GLY A 436 5.78 -2.48 19.26
C GLY A 436 5.76 -3.32 17.98
N LEU A 437 6.80 -4.10 17.72
CA LEU A 437 6.86 -5.00 16.57
C LEU A 437 5.77 -6.09 16.60
N ARG A 438 5.43 -6.61 17.78
CA ARG A 438 4.30 -7.56 17.91
C ARG A 438 2.97 -6.94 17.51
N ILE A 439 2.72 -5.68 17.90
CA ILE A 439 1.52 -4.95 17.47
C ILE A 439 1.48 -4.79 15.95
N ALA A 440 2.62 -4.51 15.33
CA ALA A 440 2.73 -4.44 13.88
C ALA A 440 2.41 -5.80 13.21
N GLU A 441 2.85 -6.91 13.80
CA GLU A 441 2.50 -8.26 13.35
C GLU A 441 1.01 -8.56 13.45
N GLU A 442 0.41 -8.24 14.59
CA GLU A 442 -1.03 -8.41 14.81
C GLU A 442 -1.84 -7.61 13.77
N HIS A 443 -1.45 -6.37 13.52
CA HIS A 443 -2.11 -5.54 12.51
C HIS A 443 -1.91 -6.11 11.10
N GLN A 444 -0.69 -6.49 10.72
CA GLN A 444 -0.41 -7.09 9.41
C GLN A 444 -1.26 -8.35 9.15
N ALA A 445 -1.47 -9.16 10.20
CA ALA A 445 -2.32 -10.35 10.13
C ALA A 445 -3.81 -10.02 9.88
N THR A 446 -4.24 -8.78 10.09
CA THR A 446 -5.62 -8.36 9.75
C THR A 446 -5.80 -7.97 8.29
N LEU A 447 -4.72 -7.79 7.55
CA LEU A 447 -4.73 -7.36 6.15
C LEU A 447 -4.76 -8.58 5.21
N GLY A 448 -5.78 -8.67 4.37
CA GLY A 448 -5.94 -9.78 3.41
C GLY A 448 -4.97 -9.65 2.23
N ALA A 449 -4.91 -8.48 1.61
CA ALA A 449 -4.10 -8.23 0.41
C ALA A 449 -2.60 -8.27 0.67
N THR A 450 -1.84 -8.97 -0.17
CA THR A 450 -0.37 -9.06 -0.08
C THR A 450 0.28 -7.70 -0.18
N GLU A 451 -0.20 -6.83 -1.05
CA GLU A 451 0.30 -5.46 -1.19
C GLU A 451 0.15 -4.65 0.11
N LEU A 452 -1.01 -4.72 0.77
CA LEU A 452 -1.24 -4.02 2.04
C LEU A 452 -0.32 -4.55 3.14
N ARG A 453 -0.11 -5.86 3.20
CA ARG A 453 0.80 -6.47 4.18
C ARG A 453 2.24 -6.01 3.99
N ALA A 454 2.75 -6.07 2.76
CA ALA A 454 4.11 -5.62 2.45
C ALA A 454 4.32 -4.14 2.77
N ARG A 455 3.31 -3.30 2.49
CA ARG A 455 3.38 -1.85 2.76
C ARG A 455 3.20 -1.50 4.24
N SER A 456 2.45 -2.32 5.01
CA SER A 456 2.25 -2.08 6.45
C SER A 456 3.54 -2.19 7.27
N ALA A 457 4.54 -2.93 6.77
CA ALA A 457 5.85 -3.04 7.39
C ALA A 457 6.54 -1.68 7.58
N LEU A 458 6.34 -0.72 6.66
CA LEU A 458 6.89 0.64 6.76
C LEU A 458 6.54 1.38 8.07
N ARG A 459 5.38 1.07 8.66
CA ARG A 459 4.93 1.76 9.90
C ARG A 459 5.72 1.40 11.13
N ALA A 460 6.40 0.25 11.12
CA ALA A 460 7.24 -0.23 12.21
C ALA A 460 8.74 -0.15 11.89
N ALA A 461 9.12 0.49 10.78
CA ALA A 461 10.51 0.57 10.34
C ALA A 461 11.42 1.25 11.38
N ASP A 462 10.96 2.34 12.00
CA ASP A 462 11.74 3.06 13.02
C ASP A 462 12.05 2.17 14.24
N LEU A 463 11.07 1.32 14.66
CA LEU A 463 11.29 0.39 15.78
C LEU A 463 12.32 -0.69 15.43
N ALA A 464 12.20 -1.21 14.20
CA ALA A 464 13.09 -2.26 13.72
C ALA A 464 14.51 -1.74 13.55
N GLU A 465 14.66 -0.58 12.93
CA GLU A 465 15.95 0.06 12.69
C GLU A 465 16.67 0.39 13.99
N LEU A 466 15.96 1.00 14.96
CA LEU A 466 16.54 1.33 16.24
C LEU A 466 16.98 0.07 16.99
N GLY A 467 16.15 -0.97 17.03
CA GLY A 467 16.48 -2.21 17.70
C GLY A 467 17.67 -2.93 17.06
N LEU A 468 17.70 -2.98 15.74
CA LEU A 468 18.81 -3.59 15.01
C LEU A 468 20.13 -2.83 15.23
N ARG A 469 20.08 -1.48 15.25
CA ARG A 469 21.25 -0.64 15.58
C ARG A 469 21.78 -0.96 16.98
N LEU A 470 20.90 -1.05 17.97
CA LEU A 470 21.28 -1.41 19.32
C LEU A 470 21.95 -2.78 19.39
N CYS A 471 21.40 -3.80 18.72
CA CYS A 471 21.99 -5.14 18.69
C CYS A 471 23.36 -5.17 17.99
N LEU A 472 23.52 -4.39 16.90
CA LEU A 472 24.81 -4.28 16.19
C LEU A 472 25.88 -3.59 17.04
N GLU A 473 25.54 -2.55 17.80
CA GLU A 473 26.43 -1.87 18.72
C GLU A 473 26.89 -2.80 19.87
N ASP A 474 25.99 -3.70 20.34
CA ASP A 474 26.34 -4.73 21.35
C ASP A 474 27.22 -5.85 20.77
N GLY A 475 27.23 -6.03 19.44
CA GLY A 475 28.07 -7.00 18.73
C GLY A 475 27.70 -8.47 18.97
N VAL A 476 26.54 -8.76 19.57
CA VAL A 476 26.08 -10.13 19.84
C VAL A 476 25.36 -10.67 18.61
N ALA A 477 26.01 -11.55 17.87
CA ALA A 477 25.49 -12.06 16.60
C ALA A 477 24.12 -12.75 16.70
N ALA A 478 23.86 -13.45 17.82
CA ALA A 478 22.57 -14.11 18.08
C ALA A 478 21.42 -13.08 18.16
N ASP A 479 21.66 -11.97 18.83
CA ASP A 479 20.67 -10.90 19.00
C ASP A 479 20.42 -10.17 17.67
N VAL A 480 21.47 -9.93 16.88
CA VAL A 480 21.34 -9.36 15.54
C VAL A 480 20.53 -10.27 14.63
N LEU A 481 20.81 -11.58 14.62
CA LEU A 481 20.04 -12.57 13.86
C LEU A 481 18.57 -12.58 14.26
N GLU A 482 18.30 -12.70 15.57
CA GLU A 482 16.93 -12.76 16.08
C GLU A 482 16.15 -11.48 15.76
N TRP A 483 16.82 -10.32 15.87
CA TRP A 483 16.20 -9.04 15.61
C TRP A 483 15.88 -8.85 14.13
N SER A 484 16.83 -9.15 13.23
CA SER A 484 16.62 -9.03 11.80
C SER A 484 15.54 -9.99 11.31
N GLU A 485 15.50 -11.22 11.81
CA GLU A 485 14.47 -12.21 11.49
C GLU A 485 13.07 -11.80 12.01
N ARG A 486 12.96 -11.06 13.11
CA ARG A 486 11.67 -10.49 13.56
C ARG A 486 11.10 -9.47 12.58
N TRP A 487 11.96 -8.77 11.87
CA TRP A 487 11.56 -7.69 10.97
C TRP A 487 11.34 -8.17 9.53
N ARG A 488 12.10 -9.17 9.08
CA ARG A 488 12.26 -9.54 7.68
C ARG A 488 11.13 -10.41 7.12
N ALA A 489 10.76 -10.18 5.84
CA ALA A 489 9.92 -11.05 5.00
C ALA A 489 8.61 -11.55 5.68
N ARG A 490 7.92 -10.69 6.37
CA ARG A 490 6.72 -11.03 7.16
C ARG A 490 5.50 -11.37 6.31
N SER A 491 5.41 -10.80 5.09
CA SER A 491 4.31 -11.04 4.16
C SER A 491 4.35 -12.42 3.51
N LEU A 492 5.53 -13.08 3.50
CA LEU A 492 5.76 -14.37 2.84
C LEU A 492 5.32 -15.58 3.69
N ARG A 493 4.09 -15.53 4.23
CA ARG A 493 3.51 -16.63 5.00
C ARG A 493 2.33 -17.22 4.25
N PRO A 494 2.24 -18.57 4.16
CA PRO A 494 1.06 -19.18 3.55
C PRO A 494 -0.19 -18.87 4.37
N PRO A 495 -1.35 -18.68 3.74
CA PRO A 495 -2.61 -18.63 4.44
C PRO A 495 -2.94 -20.02 5.05
N GLU A 496 -3.51 -20.07 6.27
CA GLU A 496 -3.97 -21.34 6.86
C GLU A 496 -5.14 -21.93 6.08
N VAL A 497 -5.98 -21.07 5.53
CA VAL A 497 -7.13 -21.42 4.72
C VAL A 497 -7.16 -20.47 3.52
N LEU A 498 -7.27 -21.04 2.32
CA LEU A 498 -7.45 -20.23 1.12
C LEU A 498 -8.80 -19.51 1.17
N PRO A 499 -8.87 -18.23 0.80
CA PRO A 499 -10.12 -17.52 0.68
C PRO A 499 -11.01 -18.19 -0.38
N PRO A 500 -12.35 -18.04 -0.27
CA PRO A 500 -13.23 -18.48 -1.35
C PRO A 500 -12.88 -17.69 -2.64
N PRO A 501 -13.03 -18.31 -3.83
CA PRO A 501 -12.77 -17.65 -5.10
C PRO A 501 -13.60 -16.37 -5.25
N ASP A 502 -12.98 -15.29 -5.68
CA ASP A 502 -13.64 -14.03 -6.02
C ASP A 502 -14.00 -14.03 -7.51
N GLU A 503 -15.25 -14.37 -7.84
CA GLU A 503 -15.73 -14.49 -9.22
C GLU A 503 -15.56 -13.18 -10.01
N LEU A 504 -15.77 -12.02 -9.38
CA LEU A 504 -15.61 -10.72 -10.02
C LEU A 504 -14.13 -10.42 -10.33
N LEU A 505 -13.23 -10.78 -9.43
CA LEU A 505 -11.78 -10.65 -9.65
C LEU A 505 -11.34 -11.54 -10.80
N ALA A 506 -11.78 -12.80 -10.82
CA ALA A 506 -11.48 -13.75 -11.89
C ALA A 506 -12.00 -13.28 -13.27
N GLU A 507 -13.20 -12.71 -13.32
CA GLU A 507 -13.76 -12.12 -14.54
C GLU A 507 -12.91 -10.97 -15.06
N ARG A 508 -12.52 -10.02 -14.17
CA ARG A 508 -11.68 -8.87 -14.54
C ARG A 508 -10.28 -9.29 -15.00
N LEU A 509 -9.67 -10.29 -14.37
CA LEU A 509 -8.41 -10.86 -14.80
C LEU A 509 -8.51 -11.50 -16.19
N SER A 510 -9.62 -12.21 -16.48
CA SER A 510 -9.91 -12.74 -17.82
C SER A 510 -10.06 -11.61 -18.85
N GLN A 511 -10.81 -10.56 -18.54
CA GLN A 511 -10.94 -9.38 -19.42
C GLN A 511 -9.58 -8.69 -19.66
N LEU A 512 -8.72 -8.59 -18.64
CA LEU A 512 -7.37 -8.04 -18.78
C LEU A 512 -6.54 -8.86 -19.75
N ARG A 513 -6.52 -10.20 -19.61
CA ARG A 513 -5.82 -11.09 -20.55
C ARG A 513 -6.23 -10.85 -21.99
N HIS A 514 -7.54 -10.88 -22.28
CA HIS A 514 -8.04 -10.62 -23.64
C HIS A 514 -7.65 -9.24 -24.17
N THR A 515 -7.67 -8.21 -23.31
CA THR A 515 -7.29 -6.85 -23.69
C THR A 515 -5.79 -6.76 -24.01
N VAL A 516 -4.94 -7.38 -23.22
CA VAL A 516 -3.48 -7.41 -23.46
C VAL A 516 -3.16 -8.20 -24.70
N ALA A 517 -3.77 -9.38 -24.90
CA ALA A 517 -3.58 -10.19 -26.11
C ALA A 517 -4.00 -9.42 -27.40
N ALA A 518 -5.14 -8.70 -27.35
CA ALA A 518 -5.58 -7.87 -28.47
C ALA A 518 -4.60 -6.73 -28.75
N LEU A 519 -4.05 -6.10 -27.69
CA LEU A 519 -3.05 -5.02 -27.82
C LEU A 519 -1.76 -5.52 -28.48
N GLU A 520 -1.28 -6.69 -28.08
CA GLU A 520 -0.09 -7.31 -28.67
C GLU A 520 -0.27 -7.64 -30.17
N LEU A 521 -1.44 -8.17 -30.54
CA LEU A 521 -1.76 -8.45 -31.94
C LEU A 521 -1.77 -7.17 -32.77
N SER A 522 -2.35 -6.08 -32.28
CA SER A 522 -2.35 -4.79 -32.99
C SER A 522 -0.95 -4.20 -33.12
N VAL A 523 -0.11 -4.32 -32.08
CA VAL A 523 1.29 -3.87 -32.13
C VAL A 523 2.09 -4.71 -33.15
N GLN A 524 1.89 -6.02 -33.19
CA GLN A 524 2.53 -6.91 -34.17
C GLN A 524 2.09 -6.61 -35.60
N ALA A 525 0.83 -6.18 -35.81
CA ALA A 525 0.31 -5.72 -37.09
C ALA A 525 0.84 -4.34 -37.51
N GLY A 526 1.61 -3.65 -36.66
CA GLY A 526 2.15 -2.32 -36.92
C GLY A 526 1.17 -1.15 -36.67
N GLU A 527 0.08 -1.43 -35.96
CA GLU A 527 -1.02 -0.47 -35.72
C GLU A 527 -0.85 0.38 -34.46
N SER A 528 0.39 0.65 -34.06
CA SER A 528 0.73 1.23 -32.74
C SER A 528 0.12 2.61 -32.41
N ALA A 529 -0.40 3.33 -33.39
CA ALA A 529 -0.92 4.70 -33.24
C ALA A 529 -2.40 4.86 -33.62
N THR A 530 -3.18 3.78 -33.64
CA THR A 530 -4.60 3.85 -34.01
C THR A 530 -5.49 4.20 -32.80
N PRO A 531 -6.67 4.78 -33.01
CA PRO A 531 -7.66 5.01 -31.94
C PRO A 531 -8.02 3.73 -31.18
N GLU A 532 -8.10 2.61 -31.87
CA GLU A 532 -8.41 1.28 -31.32
C GLU A 532 -7.34 0.85 -30.31
N VAL A 533 -6.05 1.04 -30.64
CA VAL A 533 -4.93 0.77 -29.72
C VAL A 533 -5.00 1.68 -28.49
N ALA A 534 -5.34 2.97 -28.70
CA ALA A 534 -5.52 3.88 -27.57
C ALA A 534 -6.67 3.46 -26.66
N ASP A 535 -7.76 2.91 -27.20
CA ASP A 535 -8.87 2.35 -26.44
C ASP A 535 -8.46 1.10 -25.67
N LEU A 536 -7.72 0.18 -26.27
CA LEU A 536 -7.19 -1.01 -25.59
C LEU A 536 -6.25 -0.63 -24.44
N VAL A 537 -5.38 0.38 -24.64
CA VAL A 537 -4.49 0.88 -23.58
C VAL A 537 -5.30 1.48 -22.41
N ARG A 538 -6.32 2.28 -22.71
CA ARG A 538 -7.23 2.82 -21.68
C ARG A 538 -7.96 1.70 -20.94
N ARG A 539 -8.49 0.72 -21.69
CA ARG A 539 -9.20 -0.43 -21.13
C ARG A 539 -8.30 -1.26 -20.23
N ARG A 540 -7.06 -1.53 -20.65
CA ARG A 540 -6.07 -2.22 -19.82
C ARG A 540 -5.86 -1.48 -18.50
N HIS A 541 -5.62 -0.18 -18.53
CA HIS A 541 -5.40 0.61 -17.32
C HIS A 541 -6.60 0.61 -16.38
N GLN A 542 -7.83 0.70 -16.93
CA GLN A 542 -9.06 0.61 -16.15
C GLN A 542 -9.20 -0.75 -15.46
N LEU A 543 -8.89 -1.84 -16.16
CA LEU A 543 -8.95 -3.20 -15.62
C LEU A 543 -7.88 -3.43 -14.57
N GLU A 544 -6.64 -3.00 -14.80
CA GLU A 544 -5.56 -3.07 -13.80
C GLU A 544 -5.95 -2.33 -12.52
N THR A 545 -6.51 -1.12 -12.65
CA THR A 545 -7.00 -0.33 -11.51
C THR A 545 -8.12 -1.06 -10.76
N ALA A 546 -9.09 -1.61 -11.49
CA ALA A 546 -10.24 -2.29 -10.91
C ALA A 546 -9.85 -3.62 -10.22
N ILE A 547 -8.91 -4.38 -10.79
CA ILE A 547 -8.36 -5.61 -10.21
C ILE A 547 -7.64 -5.29 -8.90
N ARG A 548 -6.71 -4.34 -8.95
CA ARG A 548 -5.94 -3.92 -7.78
C ARG A 548 -6.86 -3.44 -6.67
N HIS A 549 -7.82 -2.59 -6.99
CA HIS A 549 -8.78 -2.05 -6.05
C HIS A 549 -9.60 -3.16 -5.38
N ARG A 550 -10.08 -4.14 -6.17
CA ARG A 550 -10.80 -5.30 -5.63
C ARG A 550 -9.94 -6.16 -4.70
N SER A 551 -8.68 -6.39 -5.06
CA SER A 551 -7.76 -7.17 -4.22
C SER A 551 -7.45 -6.47 -2.89
N LEU A 552 -7.36 -5.14 -2.85
CA LEU A 552 -7.14 -4.37 -1.63
C LEU A 552 -8.31 -4.46 -0.62
N GLN A 553 -9.51 -4.80 -1.09
CA GLN A 553 -10.69 -5.03 -0.26
C GLN A 553 -10.73 -6.45 0.34
N ALA A 554 -9.79 -7.34 -0.02
CA ALA A 554 -9.75 -8.69 0.50
C ALA A 554 -9.69 -8.71 2.04
N GLY A 555 -10.66 -9.40 2.64
CA GLY A 555 -10.81 -9.47 4.10
C GLY A 555 -9.71 -10.28 4.79
N ARG A 556 -9.81 -10.36 6.12
CA ARG A 556 -8.87 -11.07 6.99
C ARG A 556 -8.61 -12.51 6.53
N GLN A 557 -7.34 -12.87 6.43
CA GLN A 557 -6.89 -14.25 6.23
C GLN A 557 -6.15 -14.72 7.49
N ARG A 558 -6.56 -15.88 8.05
CA ARG A 558 -5.76 -16.52 9.09
C ARG A 558 -4.45 -17.02 8.48
N ARG A 559 -3.34 -16.67 9.12
CA ARG A 559 -2.00 -17.12 8.75
C ARG A 559 -1.32 -17.72 9.95
N SER A 560 -0.48 -18.72 9.70
CA SER A 560 0.30 -19.37 10.75
C SER A 560 1.15 -18.35 11.50
N PRO A 561 1.25 -18.44 12.84
CA PRO A 561 2.11 -17.59 13.62
C PRO A 561 3.56 -17.78 13.18
N ARG A 562 4.32 -16.69 13.13
CA ARG A 562 5.75 -16.78 12.83
C ARG A 562 6.52 -17.27 14.06
N ILE A 563 7.34 -18.29 13.85
CA ILE A 563 8.37 -18.67 14.81
C ILE A 563 9.68 -18.04 14.32
N VAL A 564 10.24 -17.12 15.10
CA VAL A 564 11.60 -16.61 14.86
C VAL A 564 12.56 -17.72 15.28
N PRO A 565 13.39 -18.25 14.38
CA PRO A 565 14.29 -19.34 14.75
C PRO A 565 15.32 -18.86 15.75
N SER A 566 15.54 -19.64 16.80
CA SER A 566 16.67 -19.41 17.67
C SER A 566 17.98 -19.80 16.97
N LEU A 567 19.08 -19.17 17.38
CA LEU A 567 20.41 -19.58 16.89
C LEU A 567 20.65 -21.08 17.09
N VAL A 568 20.20 -21.65 18.23
CA VAL A 568 20.33 -23.06 18.55
C VAL A 568 19.61 -23.96 17.53
N GLU A 569 18.39 -23.59 17.12
CA GLU A 569 17.64 -24.34 16.10
C GLU A 569 18.29 -24.26 14.73
N LEU A 570 18.81 -23.08 14.34
CA LEU A 570 19.53 -22.90 13.10
C LEU A 570 20.82 -23.75 13.09
N GLN A 571 21.61 -23.70 14.14
CA GLN A 571 22.85 -24.49 14.27
C GLN A 571 22.57 -26.00 14.30
N ALA A 572 21.52 -26.44 15.00
CA ALA A 572 21.11 -27.84 15.02
C ALA A 572 20.72 -28.33 13.60
N HIS A 573 20.02 -27.51 12.84
CA HIS A 573 19.68 -27.82 11.45
C HIS A 573 20.93 -27.88 10.56
N LEU A 574 21.83 -26.90 10.66
CA LEU A 574 23.08 -26.89 9.89
C LEU A 574 23.97 -28.10 10.20
N SER A 575 24.01 -28.56 11.44
CA SER A 575 24.80 -29.73 11.82
C SER A 575 24.31 -31.03 11.16
N GLY A 576 23.00 -31.11 10.84
CA GLY A 576 22.36 -32.28 10.23
C GLY A 576 22.11 -32.18 8.72
N SER A 577 22.45 -31.06 8.08
CA SER A 577 22.11 -30.78 6.66
C SER A 577 23.34 -30.71 5.74
N ALA A 578 23.11 -30.58 4.45
CA ALA A 578 24.15 -30.31 3.46
C ALA A 578 24.63 -28.85 3.44
N SER A 579 23.94 -27.95 4.14
CA SER A 579 24.27 -26.53 4.19
C SER A 579 25.41 -26.27 5.18
N ALA A 580 26.46 -25.58 4.73
CA ALA A 580 27.63 -25.24 5.55
C ALA A 580 27.37 -24.06 6.47
N ALA A 581 26.71 -23.03 5.94
CA ALA A 581 26.45 -21.80 6.63
C ALA A 581 25.18 -21.11 6.11
N VAL A 582 24.60 -20.25 6.97
CA VAL A 582 23.65 -19.21 6.59
C VAL A 582 24.34 -17.86 6.73
N VAL A 583 24.33 -17.06 5.68
CA VAL A 583 24.84 -15.69 5.65
C VAL A 583 23.65 -14.75 5.50
N GLU A 584 23.31 -14.08 6.58
CA GLU A 584 22.26 -13.09 6.57
C GLU A 584 22.84 -11.69 6.42
N LEU A 585 22.44 -10.98 5.37
CA LEU A 585 22.89 -9.62 5.09
C LEU A 585 21.93 -8.63 5.70
N VAL A 586 22.46 -7.64 6.41
CA VAL A 586 21.70 -6.62 7.13
C VAL A 586 22.23 -5.25 6.78
N ALA A 587 21.35 -4.36 6.29
CA ALA A 587 21.69 -2.98 5.95
C ALA A 587 21.14 -2.03 7.02
N ILE A 588 22.00 -1.17 7.57
CA ILE A 588 21.61 -0.15 8.52
C ILE A 588 22.48 1.10 8.39
N GLY A 589 21.90 2.27 8.45
CA GLY A 589 22.64 3.55 8.33
C GLY A 589 23.48 3.67 7.06
N GLY A 590 23.07 2.99 5.97
CA GLY A 590 23.82 2.94 4.71
C GLY A 590 25.00 1.98 4.69
N GLN A 591 25.26 1.26 5.78
CA GLN A 591 26.32 0.26 5.91
C GLN A 591 25.74 -1.16 5.88
N LEU A 592 26.42 -2.07 5.18
CA LEU A 592 26.05 -3.49 5.11
C LEU A 592 26.85 -4.30 6.13
N HIS A 593 26.16 -5.22 6.77
CA HIS A 593 26.73 -6.21 7.70
C HIS A 593 26.33 -7.63 7.27
N ALA A 594 27.16 -8.62 7.60
CA ALA A 594 26.84 -10.03 7.45
C ALA A 594 26.80 -10.70 8.83
N VAL A 595 25.71 -11.44 9.10
CA VAL A 595 25.63 -12.41 10.18
C VAL A 595 25.93 -13.77 9.58
N VAL A 596 27.09 -14.34 9.92
CA VAL A 596 27.54 -15.63 9.41
C VAL A 596 27.32 -16.68 10.49
N CYS A 597 26.34 -17.56 10.27
CA CYS A 597 26.00 -18.65 11.18
C CYS A 597 26.39 -19.99 10.57
N THR A 598 27.23 -20.74 11.29
CA THR A 598 27.62 -22.12 10.99
C THR A 598 27.05 -23.06 12.06
N ASP A 599 27.30 -24.35 11.95
CA ASP A 599 26.92 -25.33 13.01
C ASP A 599 27.63 -25.11 14.36
N ARG A 600 28.69 -24.29 14.40
CA ARG A 600 29.53 -24.07 15.60
C ARG A 600 29.71 -22.62 16.01
N SER A 601 29.51 -21.69 15.12
CA SER A 601 29.77 -20.26 15.35
C SER A 601 28.65 -19.39 14.75
N CYS A 602 28.49 -18.23 15.32
CA CYS A 602 27.71 -17.15 14.71
C CYS A 602 28.46 -15.83 14.98
N VAL A 603 28.79 -15.12 13.92
CA VAL A 603 29.59 -13.88 13.99
C VAL A 603 28.96 -12.78 13.14
N VAL A 604 29.17 -11.53 13.54
CA VAL A 604 28.82 -10.36 12.73
C VAL A 604 30.07 -9.78 12.12
N ARG A 605 30.00 -9.45 10.84
CA ARG A 605 31.07 -8.78 10.09
C ARG A 605 30.52 -7.53 9.41
N GLU A 606 31.25 -6.44 9.54
CA GLU A 606 30.98 -5.25 8.72
C GLU A 606 31.52 -5.52 7.31
N LEU A 607 30.72 -5.16 6.29
CA LEU A 607 31.08 -5.36 4.87
C LEU A 607 31.45 -4.04 4.21
N ALA A 608 30.55 -3.50 3.40
CA ALA A 608 30.78 -2.30 2.60
C ALA A 608 29.57 -1.36 2.65
N PRO A 609 29.74 -0.07 2.30
CA PRO A 609 28.61 0.83 2.10
C PRO A 609 27.64 0.29 1.04
N VAL A 610 26.35 0.32 1.35
CA VAL A 610 25.27 -0.16 0.44
C VAL A 610 25.35 0.54 -0.91
N GLY A 611 25.61 1.85 -0.93
CA GLY A 611 25.68 2.62 -2.18
C GLY A 611 26.84 2.22 -3.11
N GLU A 612 27.93 1.70 -2.55
CA GLU A 612 29.03 1.18 -3.36
C GLU A 612 28.67 -0.14 -4.04
N LEU A 613 28.06 -1.04 -3.28
CA LEU A 613 27.61 -2.32 -3.78
C LEU A 613 26.51 -2.18 -4.83
N GLU A 614 25.58 -1.24 -4.64
CA GLU A 614 24.54 -0.94 -5.61
C GLU A 614 25.08 -0.49 -6.97
N ARG A 615 26.16 0.28 -7.00
CA ARG A 615 26.81 0.68 -8.26
C ARG A 615 27.31 -0.53 -9.02
N TRP A 616 27.95 -1.49 -8.33
CA TRP A 616 28.46 -2.71 -8.97
C TRP A 616 27.36 -3.66 -9.38
N ARG A 617 26.30 -3.82 -8.56
CA ARG A 617 25.12 -4.60 -8.94
C ARG A 617 24.43 -4.02 -10.18
N ALA A 618 24.26 -2.70 -10.24
CA ALA A 618 23.67 -2.03 -11.41
C ALA A 618 24.55 -2.21 -12.67
N ALA A 619 25.87 -2.08 -12.54
CA ALA A 619 26.83 -2.30 -13.61
C ALA A 619 26.80 -3.75 -14.14
N LEU A 620 26.74 -4.74 -13.24
CA LEU A 620 26.60 -6.15 -13.55
C LEU A 620 25.31 -6.42 -14.35
N GLY A 621 24.17 -5.95 -13.85
CA GLY A 621 22.88 -6.10 -14.53
C GLY A 621 22.84 -5.38 -15.89
N PHE A 622 23.42 -4.18 -15.99
CA PHE A 622 23.51 -3.45 -17.26
C PHE A 622 24.35 -4.22 -18.30
N GLY A 623 25.52 -4.71 -17.90
CA GLY A 623 26.41 -5.47 -18.78
C GLY A 623 25.76 -6.76 -19.30
N LEU A 624 25.12 -7.54 -18.42
CA LEU A 624 24.40 -8.75 -18.78
C LEU A 624 23.24 -8.48 -19.74
N ARG A 625 22.40 -7.51 -19.46
CA ARG A 625 21.30 -7.12 -20.38
C ARG A 625 21.81 -6.74 -21.77
N ARG A 626 22.93 -6.01 -21.83
CA ARG A 626 23.53 -5.61 -23.11
C ARG A 626 24.07 -6.79 -23.90
N LEU A 627 24.72 -7.74 -23.24
CA LEU A 627 25.23 -8.97 -23.85
C LEU A 627 24.09 -9.85 -24.37
N VAL A 628 23.04 -10.05 -23.60
CA VAL A 628 21.88 -10.85 -24.00
C VAL A 628 21.14 -10.20 -25.16
N ALA A 629 20.91 -8.89 -25.14
CA ALA A 629 20.25 -8.15 -26.22
C ALA A 629 21.03 -8.24 -27.53
N GLY A 630 22.38 -8.22 -27.51
CA GLY A 630 23.26 -8.46 -28.64
C GLY A 630 23.14 -7.48 -29.81
N ARG A 631 22.46 -6.32 -29.60
CA ARG A 631 22.15 -5.32 -30.64
C ARG A 631 23.20 -4.20 -30.77
N SER A 632 24.36 -4.39 -30.12
CA SER A 632 25.46 -3.41 -30.09
C SER A 632 26.63 -3.81 -30.94
N SER A 633 27.55 -2.87 -31.22
CA SER A 633 28.80 -3.20 -31.96
C SER A 633 29.65 -4.21 -31.19
N PRO A 634 30.50 -5.02 -31.87
CA PRO A 634 31.38 -5.99 -31.23
C PRO A 634 32.26 -5.34 -30.13
N ALA A 635 32.82 -4.17 -30.39
CA ALA A 635 33.63 -3.44 -29.40
C ALA A 635 32.82 -3.10 -28.14
N SER A 636 31.57 -2.70 -28.30
CA SER A 636 30.69 -2.39 -27.19
C SER A 636 30.23 -3.62 -26.39
N LEU A 637 30.06 -4.76 -27.06
CA LEU A 637 29.76 -6.04 -26.40
C LEU A 637 31.00 -6.59 -25.67
N SER A 638 32.21 -6.40 -26.22
CA SER A 638 33.47 -6.73 -25.53
C SER A 638 33.65 -5.91 -24.25
N ALA A 639 33.40 -4.60 -24.32
CA ALA A 639 33.42 -3.71 -23.16
C ALA A 639 32.38 -4.12 -22.11
N ALA A 640 31.19 -4.54 -22.53
CA ALA A 640 30.16 -5.05 -21.64
C ALA A 640 30.59 -6.36 -20.94
N ALA A 641 31.24 -7.26 -21.63
CA ALA A 641 31.78 -8.49 -21.05
C ALA A 641 32.86 -8.21 -19.99
N GLU A 642 33.76 -7.28 -20.27
CA GLU A 642 34.78 -6.84 -19.31
C GLU A 642 34.16 -6.16 -18.11
N LEU A 643 33.11 -5.37 -18.30
CA LEU A 643 32.37 -4.72 -17.22
C LEU A 643 31.72 -5.77 -16.30
N VAL A 644 31.10 -6.82 -16.87
CA VAL A 644 30.48 -7.91 -16.10
C VAL A 644 31.53 -8.60 -15.21
N VAL A 645 32.68 -8.95 -15.75
CA VAL A 645 33.77 -9.62 -15.00
C VAL A 645 34.26 -8.71 -13.86
N ARG A 646 34.52 -7.43 -14.14
CA ARG A 646 34.97 -6.46 -13.11
C ARG A 646 33.92 -6.23 -12.04
N ALA A 647 32.67 -6.08 -12.42
CA ALA A 647 31.58 -5.85 -11.50
C ALA A 647 31.32 -7.08 -10.62
N ALA A 648 31.41 -8.28 -11.16
CA ALA A 648 31.31 -9.52 -10.39
C ALA A 648 32.44 -9.65 -9.38
N GLN A 649 33.69 -9.36 -9.78
CA GLN A 649 34.85 -9.38 -8.87
C GLN A 649 34.72 -8.33 -7.76
N ALA A 650 34.33 -7.09 -8.08
CA ALA A 650 34.19 -6.04 -7.09
C ALA A 650 33.06 -6.33 -6.09
N ALA A 651 31.91 -6.84 -6.57
CA ALA A 651 30.83 -7.27 -5.69
C ALA A 651 31.25 -8.44 -4.78
N ASP A 652 32.01 -9.40 -5.32
CA ASP A 652 32.54 -10.54 -4.58
C ASP A 652 33.50 -10.11 -3.47
N ASP A 653 34.44 -9.18 -3.77
CA ASP A 653 35.40 -8.67 -2.82
C ASP A 653 34.72 -7.90 -1.68
N LEU A 654 33.67 -7.15 -1.99
CA LEU A 654 32.89 -6.37 -1.00
C LEU A 654 31.97 -7.23 -0.13
N LEU A 655 31.37 -8.30 -0.70
CA LEU A 655 30.39 -9.13 0.01
C LEU A 655 31.04 -10.32 0.73
N LEU A 656 31.94 -11.02 0.05
CA LEU A 656 32.43 -12.31 0.50
C LEU A 656 33.88 -12.23 1.01
N GLY A 657 34.68 -11.26 0.56
CA GLY A 657 36.06 -11.07 1.03
C GLY A 657 36.16 -10.95 2.56
N PRO A 658 35.37 -10.09 3.23
CA PRO A 658 35.43 -9.92 4.67
C PRO A 658 35.04 -11.16 5.51
N ILE A 659 34.30 -12.10 4.90
CA ILE A 659 33.78 -13.32 5.56
C ILE A 659 34.40 -14.61 5.04
N GLU A 660 35.39 -14.53 4.16
CA GLU A 660 36.01 -15.68 3.50
C GLU A 660 36.55 -16.72 4.52
N GLY A 661 37.26 -16.23 5.57
CA GLY A 661 37.81 -17.11 6.60
C GLY A 661 36.74 -17.82 7.43
N ASP A 662 35.61 -17.15 7.71
CA ASP A 662 34.47 -17.74 8.45
C ASP A 662 33.79 -18.83 7.57
N LEU A 663 33.71 -18.61 6.25
CA LEU A 663 33.09 -19.55 5.32
C LEU A 663 33.99 -20.76 5.05
N ASP A 664 35.28 -20.56 4.83
CA ASP A 664 36.21 -21.65 4.52
C ASP A 664 36.30 -22.68 5.66
N ALA A 665 36.18 -22.22 6.91
CA ALA A 665 36.12 -23.10 8.06
C ALA A 665 34.84 -23.97 8.11
N ALA A 666 33.77 -23.52 7.49
CA ALA A 666 32.45 -24.17 7.50
C ALA A 666 32.29 -25.18 6.35
N PHE A 667 32.90 -24.91 5.17
CA PHE A 667 32.74 -25.75 4.01
C PHE A 667 33.43 -27.12 4.15
N THR A 668 32.70 -28.18 3.80
CA THR A 668 33.19 -29.54 3.73
C THR A 668 32.59 -30.26 2.51
N GLN A 669 33.15 -31.42 2.12
CA GLN A 669 32.54 -32.23 1.03
C GLN A 669 31.10 -32.67 1.35
N ARG A 670 30.75 -32.81 2.63
CA ARG A 670 29.38 -33.16 3.07
C ARG A 670 28.46 -31.96 3.21
N ARG A 671 29.03 -30.75 3.31
CA ARG A 671 28.33 -29.49 3.48
C ARG A 671 28.84 -28.48 2.45
N PRO A 672 28.52 -28.65 1.17
CA PRO A 672 29.00 -27.74 0.13
C PRO A 672 28.09 -26.51 -0.06
N GLU A 673 26.86 -26.51 0.44
CA GLU A 673 25.87 -25.48 0.18
C GLU A 673 26.03 -24.27 1.07
N LEU A 674 25.90 -23.09 0.48
CA LEU A 674 25.76 -21.81 1.18
C LEU A 674 24.32 -21.30 1.04
N VAL A 675 23.71 -20.93 2.16
CA VAL A 675 22.42 -20.25 2.17
C VAL A 675 22.67 -18.77 2.39
N ILE A 676 22.21 -17.95 1.47
CA ILE A 676 22.31 -16.49 1.57
C ILE A 676 20.92 -15.91 1.79
N VAL A 677 20.81 -15.04 2.77
CA VAL A 677 19.62 -14.22 3.04
C VAL A 677 19.96 -12.77 2.69
N PRO A 678 19.66 -12.32 1.46
CA PRO A 678 20.03 -10.98 1.00
C PRO A 678 19.16 -9.91 1.67
N THR A 679 19.54 -8.64 1.52
CA THR A 679 18.73 -7.48 1.88
C THR A 679 18.59 -6.55 0.67
N GLY A 680 17.47 -5.84 0.59
CA GLY A 680 17.22 -4.86 -0.45
C GLY A 680 17.38 -5.44 -1.86
N SER A 681 17.98 -4.68 -2.74
CA SER A 681 18.17 -5.05 -4.15
C SER A 681 19.09 -6.26 -4.39
N LEU A 682 19.83 -6.70 -3.36
CA LEU A 682 20.70 -7.90 -3.44
C LEU A 682 19.94 -9.20 -3.69
N HIS A 683 18.62 -9.22 -3.42
CA HIS A 683 17.77 -10.33 -3.85
C HIS A 683 17.79 -10.59 -5.36
N SER A 684 18.12 -9.57 -6.16
CA SER A 684 18.24 -9.66 -7.62
C SER A 684 19.69 -9.75 -8.11
N LEU A 685 20.65 -10.06 -7.23
CA LEU A 685 22.04 -10.29 -7.64
C LEU A 685 22.20 -11.69 -8.27
N PRO A 686 22.84 -11.84 -9.43
CA PRO A 686 23.16 -13.15 -9.99
C PRO A 686 24.35 -13.77 -9.24
N TRP A 687 24.08 -14.33 -8.06
CA TRP A 687 25.07 -14.84 -7.10
C TRP A 687 26.05 -15.86 -7.68
N GLY A 688 25.61 -16.70 -8.64
CA GLY A 688 26.48 -17.69 -9.30
C GLY A 688 27.61 -17.09 -10.13
N LEU A 689 27.62 -15.77 -10.38
CA LEU A 689 28.71 -15.08 -11.08
C LEU A 689 29.85 -14.65 -10.16
N LEU A 690 29.65 -14.65 -8.83
CA LEU A 690 30.67 -14.25 -7.88
C LEU A 690 31.81 -15.29 -7.85
N PRO A 691 33.07 -14.88 -8.01
CA PRO A 691 34.19 -15.78 -8.13
C PRO A 691 34.39 -16.75 -6.96
N ARG A 692 34.22 -16.30 -5.70
CA ARG A 692 34.33 -17.13 -4.49
C ARG A 692 33.21 -18.16 -4.36
N LEU A 693 32.12 -18.01 -5.06
CA LEU A 693 31.02 -18.99 -5.12
C LEU A 693 31.11 -19.97 -6.27
N ALA A 694 32.15 -19.86 -7.10
CA ALA A 694 32.35 -20.79 -8.23
C ALA A 694 32.51 -22.24 -7.75
N GLY A 695 31.62 -23.13 -8.22
CA GLY A 695 31.62 -24.54 -7.80
C GLY A 695 30.99 -24.81 -6.42
N ARG A 696 30.40 -23.77 -5.76
CA ARG A 696 29.70 -23.91 -4.48
C ARG A 696 28.20 -23.76 -4.70
N PRO A 697 27.37 -24.75 -4.32
CA PRO A 697 25.93 -24.64 -4.38
C PRO A 697 25.45 -23.49 -3.51
N VAL A 698 24.56 -22.64 -4.05
CA VAL A 698 24.01 -21.48 -3.37
C VAL A 698 22.50 -21.52 -3.42
N SER A 699 21.86 -21.38 -2.24
CA SER A 699 20.42 -21.13 -2.10
C SER A 699 20.19 -19.72 -1.56
N ILE A 700 19.22 -19.02 -2.16
CA ILE A 700 18.81 -17.68 -1.74
C ILE A 700 17.49 -17.80 -0.97
N ALA A 701 17.47 -17.38 0.27
CA ALA A 701 16.28 -17.45 1.09
C ALA A 701 15.78 -16.04 1.45
N PRO A 702 14.46 -15.82 1.54
CA PRO A 702 13.90 -14.54 2.00
C PRO A 702 14.25 -14.23 3.45
N SER A 703 14.38 -15.27 4.28
CA SER A 703 14.77 -15.22 5.69
C SER A 703 15.30 -16.59 6.14
N ALA A 704 16.06 -16.63 7.23
CA ALA A 704 16.49 -17.89 7.81
C ALA A 704 15.31 -18.74 8.31
N ALA A 705 14.26 -18.09 8.83
CA ALA A 705 13.00 -18.76 9.17
C ALA A 705 12.36 -19.46 7.96
N ALA A 706 12.24 -18.76 6.85
CA ALA A 706 11.66 -19.31 5.62
C ALA A 706 12.49 -20.51 5.10
N PHE A 707 13.82 -20.42 5.16
CA PHE A 707 14.69 -21.52 4.81
C PHE A 707 14.45 -22.76 5.71
N LEU A 708 14.41 -22.57 7.02
CA LEU A 708 14.18 -23.66 7.98
C LEU A 708 12.82 -24.31 7.78
N ASP A 709 11.76 -23.52 7.62
CA ASP A 709 10.40 -24.03 7.40
C ASP A 709 10.32 -24.89 6.14
N ARG A 710 10.93 -24.43 5.05
CA ARG A 710 10.95 -25.18 3.76
C ARG A 710 11.83 -26.43 3.86
N SER A 711 12.93 -26.35 4.58
CA SER A 711 13.83 -27.50 4.78
C SER A 711 13.20 -28.62 5.62
N LYS A 712 12.35 -28.26 6.61
CA LYS A 712 11.63 -29.21 7.47
C LYS A 712 10.31 -29.72 6.84
N ALA A 713 9.79 -29.05 5.79
CA ALA A 713 8.54 -29.44 5.16
C ALA A 713 8.64 -30.85 4.54
N ALA A 714 7.58 -31.65 4.72
CA ALA A 714 7.52 -32.98 4.12
C ALA A 714 7.48 -32.87 2.58
N VAL A 715 8.17 -33.80 1.92
CA VAL A 715 8.12 -33.91 0.46
C VAL A 715 6.75 -34.41 0.06
N ARG A 716 6.03 -33.66 -0.79
CA ARG A 716 4.66 -34.02 -1.20
C ARG A 716 4.65 -34.97 -2.42
N GLY A 717 5.67 -34.87 -3.26
CA GLY A 717 5.71 -35.59 -4.53
C GLY A 717 4.62 -35.13 -5.49
N GLY A 718 4.73 -35.49 -6.76
CA GLY A 718 3.72 -35.11 -7.76
C GLY A 718 4.20 -35.37 -9.18
N PRO A 719 3.35 -35.09 -10.20
CA PRO A 719 3.76 -35.23 -11.61
C PRO A 719 4.83 -34.19 -11.98
N THR A 720 5.63 -34.52 -12.97
CA THR A 720 6.44 -33.53 -13.67
C THR A 720 5.59 -32.86 -14.75
N VAL A 721 5.54 -31.55 -14.72
CA VAL A 721 4.77 -30.69 -15.63
C VAL A 721 5.75 -29.86 -16.46
N LEU A 722 5.54 -29.84 -17.77
CA LEU A 722 6.38 -29.12 -18.73
C LEU A 722 5.48 -28.22 -19.58
N VAL A 723 5.76 -26.92 -19.61
CA VAL A 723 4.95 -25.91 -20.32
C VAL A 723 5.82 -25.16 -21.33
N ALA A 724 5.44 -25.23 -22.61
CA ALA A 724 5.98 -24.42 -23.69
C ALA A 724 4.97 -23.37 -24.11
N ALA A 725 5.06 -22.17 -23.57
CA ALA A 725 4.19 -21.06 -23.97
C ALA A 725 4.51 -20.56 -25.38
N PRO A 726 3.57 -19.96 -26.10
CA PRO A 726 3.83 -19.34 -27.40
C PRO A 726 4.75 -18.12 -27.26
N GLY A 727 5.35 -17.71 -28.38
CA GLY A 727 6.19 -16.50 -28.44
C GLY A 727 7.66 -16.69 -28.12
N VAL A 728 8.05 -17.76 -27.41
CA VAL A 728 9.46 -18.09 -27.13
C VAL A 728 9.96 -19.09 -28.18
N PRO A 729 10.89 -18.73 -29.07
CA PRO A 729 11.31 -19.59 -30.19
C PRO A 729 11.87 -20.94 -29.79
N SER A 730 12.60 -21.01 -28.66
CA SER A 730 13.21 -22.25 -28.17
C SER A 730 12.30 -23.13 -27.32
N ALA A 731 11.11 -22.62 -26.88
CA ALA A 731 10.27 -23.25 -25.86
C ALA A 731 9.91 -24.71 -26.19
N LEU A 732 9.44 -24.96 -27.43
CA LEU A 732 9.04 -26.31 -27.82
C LEU A 732 10.22 -27.29 -27.80
N ALA A 733 11.39 -26.89 -28.34
CA ALA A 733 12.58 -27.70 -28.37
C ALA A 733 13.11 -28.01 -26.96
N GLU A 734 13.03 -27.03 -26.05
CA GLU A 734 13.42 -27.19 -24.67
C GLU A 734 12.51 -28.18 -23.94
N VAL A 735 11.20 -27.98 -24.02
CA VAL A 735 10.21 -28.84 -23.37
C VAL A 735 10.24 -30.27 -23.94
N GLU A 736 10.33 -30.45 -25.26
CA GLU A 736 10.48 -31.78 -25.89
C GLU A 736 11.78 -32.46 -25.49
N GLY A 737 12.87 -31.70 -25.36
CA GLY A 737 14.13 -32.20 -24.87
C GLY A 737 14.03 -32.79 -23.48
N ILE A 738 13.48 -32.01 -22.56
CA ILE A 738 13.27 -32.36 -21.15
C ILE A 738 12.25 -33.52 -21.05
N ALA A 739 11.16 -33.51 -21.83
CA ALA A 739 10.14 -34.56 -21.83
C ALA A 739 10.72 -35.97 -22.12
N ARG A 740 11.77 -36.05 -22.90
CA ARG A 740 12.47 -37.34 -23.17
C ARG A 740 13.16 -37.90 -21.93
N LEU A 741 13.50 -37.04 -20.96
CA LEU A 741 14.15 -37.45 -19.72
C LEU A 741 13.12 -37.99 -18.71
N TYR A 742 11.88 -37.49 -18.73
CA TYR A 742 10.85 -37.83 -17.76
C TYR A 742 9.75 -38.71 -18.35
N ARG A 743 9.63 -39.94 -17.87
CA ARG A 743 8.52 -40.82 -18.27
C ARG A 743 7.20 -40.35 -17.68
N GLY A 744 6.25 -40.02 -18.54
CA GLY A 744 4.91 -39.63 -18.11
C GLY A 744 4.78 -38.17 -17.64
N ALA A 745 5.67 -37.30 -18.09
CA ALA A 745 5.50 -35.87 -17.88
C ALA A 745 4.21 -35.35 -18.55
N VAL A 746 3.53 -34.46 -17.87
CA VAL A 746 2.38 -33.71 -18.42
C VAL A 746 2.93 -32.55 -19.22
N THR A 747 2.62 -32.49 -20.51
CA THR A 747 3.13 -31.40 -21.38
C THR A 747 2.01 -30.54 -21.93
N LEU A 748 2.13 -29.23 -21.80
CA LEU A 748 1.30 -28.22 -22.45
C LEU A 748 2.14 -27.40 -23.43
N ALA A 749 1.69 -27.25 -24.67
CA ALA A 749 2.44 -26.51 -25.68
C ALA A 749 1.55 -25.61 -26.55
N GLY A 750 2.10 -24.49 -26.99
CA GLY A 750 1.45 -23.55 -27.89
C GLY A 750 0.08 -23.10 -27.39
N ARG A 751 -0.96 -23.23 -28.19
CA ARG A 751 -2.33 -22.78 -27.87
C ARG A 751 -2.97 -23.50 -26.68
N ALA A 752 -2.49 -24.66 -26.27
CA ALA A 752 -3.00 -25.38 -25.10
C ALA A 752 -2.47 -24.79 -23.79
N ALA A 753 -1.41 -24.01 -23.81
CA ALA A 753 -0.81 -23.39 -22.63
C ALA A 753 -1.57 -22.11 -22.25
N THR A 754 -2.87 -22.19 -21.98
CA THR A 754 -3.67 -21.07 -21.46
C THR A 754 -3.44 -20.85 -19.97
N ALA A 755 -3.73 -19.66 -19.43
CA ALA A 755 -3.54 -19.33 -18.02
C ALA A 755 -4.18 -20.36 -17.08
N VAL A 756 -5.43 -20.70 -17.36
CA VAL A 756 -6.21 -21.69 -16.62
C VAL A 756 -5.59 -23.09 -16.70
N ALA A 757 -5.19 -23.52 -17.88
CA ALA A 757 -4.58 -24.84 -18.06
C ALA A 757 -3.21 -24.92 -17.36
N VAL A 758 -2.39 -23.88 -17.48
CA VAL A 758 -1.06 -23.81 -16.84
C VAL A 758 -1.20 -23.81 -15.32
N ALA A 759 -2.04 -22.95 -14.74
CA ALA A 759 -2.29 -22.93 -13.30
C ALA A 759 -2.86 -24.29 -12.80
N GLY A 760 -3.76 -24.90 -13.57
CA GLY A 760 -4.36 -26.19 -13.22
C GLY A 760 -3.36 -27.34 -13.18
N VAL A 761 -2.43 -27.44 -14.13
CA VAL A 761 -1.41 -28.51 -14.15
C VAL A 761 -0.28 -28.25 -13.16
N MET A 762 0.04 -26.97 -12.86
CA MET A 762 1.02 -26.60 -11.85
C MET A 762 0.59 -27.01 -10.44
N SER A 763 -0.72 -26.99 -10.18
CA SER A 763 -1.26 -27.29 -8.84
C SER A 763 -0.96 -28.74 -8.46
N GLY A 764 -0.21 -28.92 -7.36
CA GLY A 764 0.19 -30.24 -6.84
C GLY A 764 1.28 -30.94 -7.66
N ALA A 765 1.98 -30.23 -8.54
CA ALA A 765 3.13 -30.79 -9.28
C ALA A 765 4.33 -31.00 -8.35
N GLY A 766 5.05 -32.08 -8.51
CA GLY A 766 6.36 -32.28 -7.88
C GLY A 766 7.41 -31.39 -8.51
N THR A 767 7.44 -31.34 -9.84
CA THR A 767 8.30 -30.42 -10.60
C THR A 767 7.48 -29.76 -11.70
N ALA A 768 7.50 -28.44 -11.78
CA ALA A 768 6.94 -27.70 -12.90
C ALA A 768 8.05 -26.92 -13.60
N HIS A 769 8.20 -27.12 -14.91
CA HIS A 769 9.11 -26.39 -15.76
C HIS A 769 8.34 -25.58 -16.78
N ILE A 770 8.50 -24.27 -16.78
CA ILE A 770 7.72 -23.32 -17.58
C ILE A 770 8.66 -22.49 -18.45
N VAL A 771 8.47 -22.59 -19.77
CA VAL A 771 9.16 -21.76 -20.75
C VAL A 771 8.16 -20.77 -21.30
N ALA A 772 8.30 -19.50 -20.91
CA ALA A 772 7.41 -18.42 -21.29
C ALA A 772 8.16 -17.10 -21.33
N HIS A 773 7.63 -16.07 -21.99
CA HIS A 773 8.11 -14.71 -21.71
C HIS A 773 7.69 -14.31 -20.29
N GLY A 774 8.63 -13.78 -19.52
CA GLY A 774 8.35 -13.23 -18.19
C GLY A 774 8.39 -11.71 -18.22
N THR A 775 7.43 -11.06 -17.60
CA THR A 775 7.41 -9.63 -17.38
C THR A 775 7.48 -9.32 -15.90
N PHE A 776 8.39 -8.42 -15.49
CA PHE A 776 8.45 -7.90 -14.13
C PHE A 776 8.04 -6.44 -14.13
N ARG A 777 6.97 -6.13 -13.38
CA ARG A 777 6.38 -4.79 -13.27
C ARG A 777 6.83 -4.13 -11.97
N THR A 778 7.71 -3.13 -12.06
CA THR A 778 8.19 -2.37 -10.88
C THR A 778 7.14 -1.42 -10.32
N ASP A 779 6.23 -0.92 -11.16
CA ASP A 779 5.11 -0.07 -10.76
C ASP A 779 4.05 -0.83 -9.94
N ASN A 780 3.78 -2.07 -10.31
CA ASN A 780 2.92 -2.98 -9.56
C ASN A 780 3.36 -4.43 -9.74
N PRO A 781 4.17 -4.98 -8.81
CA PRO A 781 4.73 -6.33 -8.93
C PRO A 781 3.70 -7.46 -9.00
N LEU A 782 2.46 -7.24 -8.56
CA LEU A 782 1.39 -8.24 -8.67
C LEU A 782 0.83 -8.38 -10.09
N PHE A 783 1.10 -7.43 -10.99
CA PHE A 783 0.88 -7.57 -12.43
C PHE A 783 2.09 -8.13 -13.18
N SER A 784 3.16 -8.50 -12.48
CA SER A 784 4.21 -9.33 -13.09
C SER A 784 3.57 -10.65 -13.55
N ALA A 785 4.00 -11.17 -14.70
CA ALA A 785 3.28 -12.26 -15.33
C ALA A 785 4.19 -13.17 -16.14
N LEU A 786 3.68 -14.35 -16.43
CA LEU A 786 4.15 -15.25 -17.48
C LEU A 786 3.20 -15.11 -18.67
N GLU A 787 3.72 -14.81 -19.85
CA GLU A 787 2.93 -14.70 -21.08
C GLU A 787 2.57 -16.09 -21.57
N VAL A 788 1.29 -16.41 -21.58
CA VAL A 788 0.74 -17.71 -21.99
C VAL A 788 -0.19 -17.55 -23.21
N ALA A 789 -0.85 -18.62 -23.64
CA ALA A 789 -1.55 -18.64 -24.93
C ALA A 789 -2.72 -17.68 -25.08
N ASP A 790 -3.37 -17.32 -23.96
CA ASP A 790 -4.52 -16.42 -23.89
C ASP A 790 -4.19 -15.08 -23.22
N GLY A 791 -2.90 -14.77 -23.01
CA GLY A 791 -2.40 -13.53 -22.43
C GLY A 791 -1.63 -13.75 -21.12
N PRO A 792 -1.42 -12.71 -20.28
CA PRO A 792 -0.60 -12.81 -19.09
C PRO A 792 -1.25 -13.65 -17.99
N LEU A 793 -0.50 -14.61 -17.45
CA LEU A 793 -0.78 -15.28 -16.17
C LEU A 793 -0.13 -14.46 -15.06
N THR A 794 -0.91 -13.67 -14.37
CA THR A 794 -0.45 -12.68 -13.39
C THR A 794 -0.18 -13.28 -12.02
N VAL A 795 0.58 -12.54 -11.17
CA VAL A 795 0.79 -12.91 -9.76
C VAL A 795 -0.54 -12.99 -9.00
N TYR A 796 -1.53 -12.13 -9.30
CA TYR A 796 -2.86 -12.21 -8.70
C TYR A 796 -3.52 -13.59 -8.88
N GLU A 797 -3.37 -14.19 -10.07
CA GLU A 797 -3.92 -15.52 -10.35
C GLU A 797 -3.10 -16.61 -9.68
N LEU A 798 -1.79 -16.44 -9.60
CA LEU A 798 -0.92 -17.37 -8.89
C LEU A 798 -1.18 -17.38 -7.39
N GLU A 799 -1.56 -16.25 -6.77
CA GLU A 799 -1.96 -16.19 -5.35
C GLU A 799 -3.19 -17.03 -5.02
N GLU A 800 -4.06 -17.30 -5.98
CA GLU A 800 -5.23 -18.17 -5.80
C GLU A 800 -4.88 -19.67 -5.88
N MET A 801 -3.64 -20.01 -6.23
CA MET A 801 -3.20 -21.40 -6.32
C MET A 801 -3.07 -22.04 -4.94
N GLY A 802 -3.86 -23.08 -4.68
CA GLY A 802 -3.88 -23.71 -3.35
C GLY A 802 -2.71 -24.60 -3.02
N ASP A 803 -2.09 -25.20 -4.03
CA ASP A 803 -1.04 -26.23 -3.87
C ASP A 803 0.05 -26.02 -4.93
N PRO A 804 1.05 -25.16 -4.67
CA PRO A 804 2.07 -24.82 -5.65
C PRO A 804 3.01 -26.01 -5.90
N PRO A 805 3.72 -26.05 -7.05
CA PRO A 805 4.73 -27.07 -7.30
C PRO A 805 5.84 -27.07 -6.26
N GLU A 806 6.37 -28.24 -5.90
CA GLU A 806 7.49 -28.33 -4.96
C GLU A 806 8.77 -27.68 -5.52
N LEU A 807 9.12 -28.05 -6.76
CA LEU A 807 10.19 -27.42 -7.53
C LEU A 807 9.58 -26.69 -8.72
N LEU A 808 9.77 -25.39 -8.78
CA LEU A 808 9.39 -24.58 -9.94
C LEU A 808 10.64 -24.13 -10.69
N VAL A 809 10.71 -24.43 -11.99
CA VAL A 809 11.77 -23.97 -12.89
C VAL A 809 11.15 -22.99 -13.88
N LEU A 810 11.58 -21.75 -13.84
CA LEU A 810 11.13 -20.68 -14.71
C LEU A 810 12.21 -20.36 -15.74
N SER A 811 12.10 -20.97 -16.91
CA SER A 811 12.92 -20.64 -18.09
C SER A 811 12.34 -19.39 -18.76
N SER A 812 12.47 -18.25 -18.05
CA SER A 812 11.81 -16.98 -18.39
C SER A 812 12.67 -15.82 -17.93
N CYS A 813 12.58 -14.68 -18.63
CA CYS A 813 13.32 -13.49 -18.28
C CYS A 813 12.78 -12.84 -16.99
N ASP A 814 13.67 -12.36 -16.13
CA ASP A 814 13.36 -11.51 -14.96
C ASP A 814 12.35 -12.09 -13.93
N THR A 815 11.96 -13.37 -14.05
CA THR A 815 10.97 -13.99 -13.13
C THR A 815 11.49 -14.25 -11.73
N GLY A 816 12.82 -14.28 -11.55
CA GLY A 816 13.48 -14.32 -10.24
C GLY A 816 13.58 -12.97 -9.57
N ARG A 817 13.24 -11.88 -10.24
CA ARG A 817 13.26 -10.54 -9.66
C ARG A 817 12.09 -10.37 -8.69
N SER A 818 12.35 -9.58 -7.66
CA SER A 818 11.32 -9.16 -6.70
C SER A 818 11.42 -7.65 -6.47
N ASP A 819 10.29 -7.01 -6.26
CA ASP A 819 10.25 -5.69 -5.66
C ASP A 819 10.42 -5.85 -4.15
N VAL A 820 11.41 -5.16 -3.60
CA VAL A 820 11.76 -5.29 -2.18
C VAL A 820 11.27 -4.06 -1.44
N ARG A 821 10.41 -4.29 -0.47
CA ARG A 821 9.85 -3.27 0.41
C ARG A 821 10.55 -3.29 1.77
N PRO A 822 10.45 -2.22 2.58
CA PRO A 822 11.03 -2.20 3.92
C PRO A 822 10.64 -3.43 4.75
N GLY A 823 11.62 -3.98 5.47
CA GLY A 823 11.50 -5.30 6.12
C GLY A 823 11.81 -6.45 5.16
N ASP A 824 12.53 -6.18 4.08
CA ASP A 824 12.83 -7.14 3.00
C ASP A 824 11.59 -7.92 2.53
N GLU A 825 10.45 -7.22 2.47
CA GLU A 825 9.20 -7.77 1.96
C GLU A 825 9.29 -7.92 0.44
N LEU A 826 9.19 -9.15 -0.03
CA LEU A 826 9.38 -9.49 -1.44
C LEU A 826 8.05 -9.60 -2.17
N MET A 827 7.97 -8.99 -3.35
CA MET A 827 6.80 -9.06 -4.24
C MET A 827 7.23 -9.45 -5.65
N GLY A 828 6.52 -10.39 -6.26
CA GLY A 828 6.79 -10.90 -7.61
C GLY A 828 6.50 -12.40 -7.73
N THR A 829 6.65 -12.96 -8.93
CA THR A 829 6.28 -14.36 -9.23
C THR A 829 6.97 -15.38 -8.32
N ALA A 830 8.29 -15.29 -8.19
CA ALA A 830 9.05 -16.22 -7.35
C ALA A 830 8.73 -16.07 -5.86
N ALA A 831 8.61 -14.82 -5.37
CA ALA A 831 8.26 -14.55 -3.98
C ALA A 831 6.87 -15.11 -3.62
N THR A 832 5.89 -14.95 -4.49
CA THR A 832 4.55 -15.49 -4.33
C THR A 832 4.56 -17.01 -4.27
N MET A 833 5.24 -17.67 -5.18
CA MET A 833 5.29 -19.13 -5.19
C MET A 833 6.00 -19.70 -3.95
N LEU A 834 7.07 -19.04 -3.46
CA LEU A 834 7.66 -19.37 -2.17
C LEU A 834 6.67 -19.16 -1.01
N SER A 835 5.91 -18.05 -1.00
CA SER A 835 4.93 -17.79 0.06
C SER A 835 3.82 -18.84 0.12
N LEU A 836 3.37 -19.34 -1.03
CA LEU A 836 2.37 -20.39 -1.16
C LEU A 836 2.87 -21.77 -0.74
N GLY A 837 4.19 -22.01 -0.79
CA GLY A 837 4.72 -23.26 -0.28
C GLY A 837 5.64 -24.01 -1.20
N SER A 838 6.04 -23.46 -2.36
CA SER A 838 7.11 -24.06 -3.16
C SER A 838 8.38 -24.23 -2.32
N ARG A 839 9.03 -25.38 -2.42
CA ARG A 839 10.25 -25.67 -1.66
C ARG A 839 11.45 -24.96 -2.26
N ALA A 840 11.61 -25.05 -3.59
CA ALA A 840 12.67 -24.41 -4.32
C ALA A 840 12.16 -23.86 -5.66
N ILE A 841 12.78 -22.76 -6.09
CA ILE A 841 12.49 -22.16 -7.39
C ILE A 841 13.82 -21.87 -8.08
N VAL A 842 13.94 -22.26 -9.33
CA VAL A 842 15.06 -21.86 -10.21
C VAL A 842 14.51 -20.85 -11.21
N ALA A 843 15.02 -19.63 -11.16
CA ALA A 843 14.56 -18.54 -12.02
C ALA A 843 15.69 -17.57 -12.35
N SER A 844 15.52 -16.77 -13.40
CA SER A 844 16.51 -15.78 -13.80
C SER A 844 16.20 -14.41 -13.23
N VAL A 845 17.22 -13.72 -12.71
CA VAL A 845 17.15 -12.31 -12.22
C VAL A 845 17.57 -11.29 -13.29
N VAL A 846 17.93 -11.74 -14.47
CA VAL A 846 18.24 -10.92 -15.65
C VAL A 846 17.61 -11.57 -16.88
N PRO A 847 17.50 -10.86 -18.02
CA PRO A 847 17.08 -11.49 -19.26
C PRO A 847 17.94 -12.70 -19.61
N MET A 848 17.33 -13.75 -20.10
CA MET A 848 17.99 -15.02 -20.43
C MET A 848 18.23 -15.12 -21.95
N ALA A 849 19.36 -15.71 -22.36
CA ALA A 849 19.64 -15.91 -23.76
C ALA A 849 18.87 -17.14 -24.29
N ASP A 850 17.81 -16.91 -25.07
CA ASP A 850 16.91 -17.94 -25.57
C ASP A 850 17.62 -19.10 -26.30
N ALA A 851 18.57 -18.81 -27.19
CA ALA A 851 19.28 -19.83 -27.92
C ALA A 851 20.14 -20.77 -27.05
N GLY A 852 20.54 -20.34 -25.87
CA GLY A 852 21.33 -21.16 -24.93
C GLY A 852 20.47 -21.93 -23.93
N ALA A 853 19.24 -21.50 -23.68
CA ALA A 853 18.38 -22.02 -22.64
C ALA A 853 18.11 -23.54 -22.74
N PRO A 854 17.76 -24.12 -23.91
CA PRO A 854 17.49 -25.55 -23.98
C PRO A 854 18.63 -26.43 -23.50
N ALA A 855 19.88 -26.10 -23.87
CA ALA A 855 21.05 -26.88 -23.44
C ALA A 855 21.29 -26.76 -21.92
N VAL A 856 21.13 -25.56 -21.36
CA VAL A 856 21.30 -25.29 -19.94
C VAL A 856 20.24 -26.00 -19.11
N MET A 857 18.97 -25.94 -19.53
CA MET A 857 17.86 -26.55 -18.81
C MET A 857 17.84 -28.09 -18.93
N MET A 858 18.19 -28.65 -20.09
CA MET A 858 18.39 -30.09 -20.22
C MET A 858 19.48 -30.60 -19.28
N ALA A 859 20.64 -29.92 -19.27
CA ALA A 859 21.73 -30.27 -18.38
C ALA A 859 21.35 -30.16 -16.91
N PHE A 860 20.52 -29.19 -16.54
CA PHE A 860 19.96 -29.03 -15.19
C PHE A 860 19.07 -30.22 -14.81
N HIS A 861 18.12 -30.59 -15.66
CA HIS A 861 17.21 -31.72 -15.42
C HIS A 861 17.94 -33.07 -15.40
N GLU A 862 18.94 -33.26 -16.20
CA GLU A 862 19.80 -34.48 -16.14
C GLU A 862 20.46 -34.61 -14.75
N ARG A 863 20.94 -33.52 -14.17
CA ARG A 863 21.55 -33.52 -12.83
C ARG A 863 20.52 -33.76 -11.73
N LEU A 864 19.31 -33.20 -11.87
CA LEU A 864 18.21 -33.51 -10.95
C LEU A 864 17.87 -35.00 -10.96
N LEU A 865 17.80 -35.62 -12.14
CA LEU A 865 17.52 -37.05 -12.29
C LEU A 865 18.71 -37.94 -11.82
N ALA A 866 19.89 -37.38 -11.81
CA ALA A 866 21.06 -38.02 -11.17
C ALA A 866 21.05 -37.94 -9.63
N GLY A 867 20.02 -37.31 -9.05
CA GLY A 867 19.82 -37.20 -7.61
C GLY A 867 20.45 -35.95 -6.97
N HIS A 868 20.98 -35.04 -7.76
CA HIS A 868 21.51 -33.79 -7.22
C HIS A 868 20.39 -32.85 -6.77
N PRO A 869 20.50 -32.20 -5.58
CA PRO A 869 19.62 -31.14 -5.16
C PRO A 869 19.61 -29.97 -6.15
N PRO A 870 18.50 -29.18 -6.22
CA PRO A 870 18.37 -28.08 -7.19
C PRO A 870 19.53 -27.08 -7.18
N ALA A 871 19.99 -26.65 -5.99
CA ALA A 871 21.12 -25.71 -5.87
C ALA A 871 22.44 -26.35 -6.38
N THR A 872 22.66 -27.65 -6.10
CA THR A 872 23.83 -28.38 -6.59
C THR A 872 23.75 -28.60 -8.11
N ALA A 873 22.59 -29.00 -8.62
CA ALA A 873 22.36 -29.17 -10.06
C ALA A 873 22.62 -27.85 -10.82
N LEU A 874 22.12 -26.73 -10.30
CA LEU A 874 22.36 -25.41 -10.89
C LEU A 874 23.84 -25.02 -10.84
N CYS A 875 24.49 -25.21 -9.70
CA CYS A 875 25.92 -24.94 -9.54
C CYS A 875 26.80 -25.72 -10.53
N LEU A 876 26.51 -27.01 -10.76
CA LEU A 876 27.22 -27.84 -11.74
C LEU A 876 27.03 -27.33 -13.17
N VAL A 877 25.81 -26.91 -13.51
CA VAL A 877 25.50 -26.30 -14.82
C VAL A 877 26.22 -24.96 -15.00
N GLN A 878 26.20 -24.10 -13.98
CA GLN A 878 26.91 -22.82 -14.03
C GLN A 878 28.43 -22.98 -14.08
N SER A 879 28.97 -24.05 -13.51
CA SER A 879 30.38 -24.37 -13.59
C SER A 879 30.76 -24.86 -14.99
N GLU A 880 29.89 -25.65 -15.64
CA GLU A 880 30.09 -26.14 -17.02
C GLU A 880 29.98 -24.98 -18.02
N TYR A 881 29.01 -24.08 -17.85
CA TYR A 881 28.76 -22.96 -18.75
C TYR A 881 29.21 -21.63 -18.14
N ARG A 882 30.40 -21.60 -17.55
CA ARG A 882 30.90 -20.43 -16.82
C ARG A 882 31.14 -19.24 -17.74
N LEU A 883 30.49 -18.13 -17.48
CA LEU A 883 30.60 -16.91 -18.29
C LEU A 883 32.03 -16.38 -18.35
N GLY A 884 32.76 -16.39 -17.23
CA GLY A 884 34.17 -15.94 -17.15
C GLY A 884 35.17 -16.84 -17.90
N ALA A 885 34.76 -18.03 -18.34
CA ALA A 885 35.59 -18.92 -19.16
C ALA A 885 35.42 -18.67 -20.67
N VAL A 886 34.44 -17.90 -21.08
CA VAL A 886 34.18 -17.57 -22.47
C VAL A 886 34.94 -16.30 -22.87
N PRO A 887 35.76 -16.32 -23.92
CA PRO A 887 36.48 -15.13 -24.38
C PRO A 887 35.53 -13.99 -24.76
N ALA A 888 35.91 -12.74 -24.49
CA ALA A 888 35.10 -11.58 -24.79
C ALA A 888 34.70 -11.49 -26.28
N ALA A 889 35.59 -11.90 -27.18
CA ALA A 889 35.31 -11.94 -28.61
C ALA A 889 34.19 -12.93 -28.96
N GLU A 890 34.11 -14.07 -28.29
CA GLU A 890 33.07 -15.07 -28.48
C GLU A 890 31.74 -14.62 -27.89
N LEU A 891 31.78 -13.95 -26.74
CA LEU A 891 30.60 -13.30 -26.16
C LEU A 891 30.04 -12.24 -27.11
N ALA A 892 30.91 -11.41 -27.67
CA ALA A 892 30.53 -10.43 -28.70
C ALA A 892 30.01 -11.06 -29.99
N GLY A 893 30.60 -12.18 -30.40
CA GLY A 893 30.21 -12.97 -31.60
C GLY A 893 29.02 -13.89 -31.38
N ARG A 894 28.50 -14.00 -30.14
CA ARG A 894 27.33 -14.82 -29.76
C ARG A 894 27.52 -16.30 -30.17
N SER A 895 28.71 -16.85 -29.98
CA SER A 895 28.98 -18.30 -30.22
C SER A 895 28.05 -19.19 -29.39
N ALA A 896 27.88 -20.45 -29.75
CA ALA A 896 27.04 -21.37 -29.00
C ALA A 896 27.51 -21.53 -27.52
N PRO A 897 28.82 -21.58 -27.20
CA PRO A 897 29.29 -21.50 -25.81
C PRO A 897 28.85 -20.18 -25.10
N ALA A 898 28.97 -19.04 -25.78
CA ALA A 898 28.57 -17.76 -25.25
C ALA A 898 27.07 -17.70 -24.93
N GLN A 899 26.21 -18.22 -25.81
CA GLN A 899 24.76 -18.26 -25.59
C GLN A 899 24.41 -19.12 -24.36
N ARG A 900 25.04 -20.28 -24.18
CA ARG A 900 24.86 -21.15 -23.01
C ARG A 900 25.31 -20.44 -21.72
N ALA A 901 26.48 -19.83 -21.75
CA ALA A 901 27.03 -19.10 -20.60
C ALA A 901 26.10 -17.93 -20.18
N LEU A 902 25.57 -17.17 -21.14
CA LEU A 902 24.63 -16.09 -20.87
C LEU A 902 23.28 -16.62 -20.36
N ALA A 903 22.81 -17.77 -20.84
CA ALA A 903 21.57 -18.39 -20.34
C ALA A 903 21.71 -18.86 -18.89
N ALA A 904 22.89 -19.37 -18.49
CA ALA A 904 23.16 -19.84 -17.13
C ALA A 904 23.46 -18.70 -16.13
N ALA A 905 23.97 -17.57 -16.63
CA ALA A 905 24.54 -16.50 -15.79
C ALA A 905 23.56 -15.83 -14.83
N GLY A 906 22.31 -15.70 -15.25
CA GLY A 906 21.26 -15.01 -14.47
C GLY A 906 20.47 -15.91 -13.54
N LEU A 907 20.67 -17.23 -13.61
CA LEU A 907 19.89 -18.19 -12.83
C LEU A 907 20.30 -18.20 -11.37
N ILE A 908 19.31 -18.22 -10.50
CA ILE A 908 19.47 -18.41 -9.05
C ILE A 908 18.53 -19.49 -8.55
N CYS A 909 18.89 -20.14 -7.45
CA CYS A 909 18.04 -21.07 -6.73
C CYS A 909 17.48 -20.39 -5.48
N LEU A 910 16.17 -20.23 -5.42
CA LEU A 910 15.46 -19.59 -4.31
C LEU A 910 14.84 -20.66 -3.41
N GLY A 911 14.82 -20.43 -2.09
CA GLY A 911 14.22 -21.33 -1.11
C GLY A 911 15.21 -22.35 -0.51
N ALA A 912 14.79 -23.60 -0.32
CA ALA A 912 15.59 -24.69 0.25
C ALA A 912 16.12 -25.61 -0.87
N GLY A 913 17.04 -25.11 -1.66
CA GLY A 913 17.59 -25.81 -2.83
C GLY A 913 18.58 -26.96 -2.54
N GLY A 914 19.02 -27.12 -1.29
CA GLY A 914 19.95 -28.17 -0.85
C GLY A 914 19.32 -29.55 -0.62
N LEU A 915 18.01 -29.67 -0.77
CA LEU A 915 17.30 -30.94 -0.60
C LEU A 915 17.05 -31.62 -1.96
N PRO A 916 17.28 -32.95 -2.07
CA PRO A 916 17.00 -33.64 -3.33
C PRO A 916 15.51 -33.59 -3.66
N PRO A 917 15.14 -33.47 -4.97
CA PRO A 917 13.74 -33.62 -5.36
C PRO A 917 13.30 -35.06 -5.13
N ASP A 918 12.00 -35.27 -4.85
CA ASP A 918 11.45 -36.62 -4.79
C ASP A 918 11.58 -37.29 -6.16
N PRO A 919 11.97 -38.58 -6.24
CA PRO A 919 11.99 -39.28 -7.51
C PRO A 919 10.57 -39.24 -8.13
N PRO A 920 10.44 -39.01 -9.44
CA PRO A 920 9.15 -38.87 -10.09
C PRO A 920 8.27 -40.09 -9.83
N ARG A 921 7.13 -39.91 -9.14
CA ARG A 921 6.17 -40.98 -8.92
C ARG A 921 5.49 -41.39 -10.23
N ARG A 922 5.20 -42.65 -10.38
CA ARG A 922 4.43 -43.12 -11.54
C ARG A 922 3.01 -42.55 -11.48
N PRO A 923 2.36 -42.24 -12.60
CA PRO A 923 0.98 -41.72 -12.62
C PRO A 923 -0.04 -42.61 -11.88
N SER A 924 0.26 -43.90 -11.72
CA SER A 924 -0.56 -44.85 -10.95
C SER A 924 -0.46 -44.66 -9.43
N GLU A 925 0.56 -43.99 -8.93
CA GLU A 925 0.86 -43.80 -7.51
C GLU A 925 0.33 -42.45 -6.94
N VAL A 926 -0.21 -41.59 -7.79
CA VAL A 926 -0.85 -40.35 -7.37
C VAL A 926 -2.23 -40.68 -6.78
N PRO A 927 -2.54 -40.25 -5.55
CA PRO A 927 -3.85 -40.49 -4.92
C PRO A 927 -5.01 -40.06 -5.81
N ALA A 928 -6.06 -40.90 -5.90
CA ALA A 928 -7.23 -40.66 -6.73
C ALA A 928 -7.91 -39.30 -6.45
N GLU A 929 -7.79 -38.79 -5.24
CA GLU A 929 -8.29 -37.47 -4.83
C GLU A 929 -7.54 -36.31 -5.50
N ALA A 930 -6.22 -36.42 -5.69
CA ALA A 930 -5.44 -35.40 -6.38
C ALA A 930 -5.76 -35.40 -7.89
N ARG A 931 -5.96 -36.59 -8.48
CA ARG A 931 -6.43 -36.74 -9.88
C ARG A 931 -7.84 -36.19 -10.07
N MET A 932 -8.76 -36.42 -9.11
CA MET A 932 -10.12 -35.89 -9.17
C MET A 932 -10.21 -34.39 -8.92
N ARG A 933 -9.31 -33.80 -8.12
CA ARG A 933 -9.24 -32.33 -7.93
C ARG A 933 -8.82 -31.64 -9.23
N GLY A 934 -7.76 -32.10 -9.86
CA GLY A 934 -7.34 -31.57 -11.18
C GLY A 934 -8.42 -31.71 -12.26
N ALA A 935 -9.09 -32.86 -12.32
CA ALA A 935 -10.21 -33.10 -13.24
C ALA A 935 -11.48 -32.28 -12.90
N ARG A 936 -11.76 -32.04 -11.62
CA ARG A 936 -12.87 -31.15 -11.19
C ARG A 936 -12.61 -29.68 -11.46
N VAL A 937 -11.38 -29.24 -11.34
CA VAL A 937 -10.97 -27.88 -11.74
C VAL A 937 -11.10 -27.72 -13.24
N ALA A 938 -10.58 -28.68 -14.03
CA ALA A 938 -10.74 -28.68 -15.49
C ALA A 938 -12.20 -28.78 -15.95
N ALA A 939 -13.06 -29.57 -15.27
CA ALA A 939 -14.47 -29.75 -15.63
C ALA A 939 -15.39 -28.60 -15.17
N LYS A 940 -15.02 -27.83 -14.13
CA LYS A 940 -15.72 -26.59 -13.75
C LYS A 940 -15.41 -25.43 -14.67
N MET A 941 -14.32 -25.49 -15.39
CA MET A 941 -13.83 -24.41 -16.26
C MET A 941 -14.20 -24.60 -17.74
N THR A 942 -14.82 -25.72 -18.11
CA THR A 942 -15.42 -25.98 -19.41
C THR A 942 -16.94 -25.77 -19.45
N LYS A 943 -17.55 -25.36 -18.37
CA LYS A 943 -18.92 -24.87 -18.30
C LYS A 943 -18.95 -23.36 -18.04
#